data_8bbbac37dadd32c1c18ee4cf21318960
#
_entry.id   8bbbac37dadd32c1c18ee4cf21318960
#
_cell.length_a   1.000
_cell.length_b   1.000
_cell.length_c   1.000
_cell.angle_alpha   90.00
_cell.angle_beta   90.00
_cell.angle_gamma   90.00
#
_symmetry.space_group_name_H-M   'P 1'
#
loop_
_entity.id
_entity.type
_entity.pdbx_description
1 polymer ?
#
loop_
_entity_poly.entity_id
_entity_poly.type
_entity_poly.pdbx_seq_one_letter_code
_entity_poly.pdbx_strand_id
1 'polypeptide(L)'
;MSKLSLAGEWKLRGEFMDVTADRCTEVLVHLNAMPPKPTIPGYLTEENMTEEEREMYLKEPDPKFTVNTALAMHPYPSKTGYIPMTVPGDVTTALIDNGVIEEPFLKDNTKKSIWIKELSWWLVKEFDITEEMLNEDIVRLNIEMLDFNADILVNGIPAGHQENTFCAFSADIKRFLHVGTNQIVIRLTSGMELNYPHDTVSYYCASDNAICDQRVYTRKPQFTYGWDWCQPVPTCGIGRSIEIEAFSGAQVIASRVDTLSLSGNDAEIEFHFEIEKSNMVQSAETELEYELSIDGKTAYTGHQTLMLVGGINFAQERVVLKDAKLWWPNGYGAQNLYTFTARCTARGITHEAKPKKIGIRTLSIDFSKLPDESRNFFFKINGTRIFCKGGNWVPTDSIYLRTPDENYKKLVSEGAAAHFTMFRMWGGGTYEPDCFYDYCSEYGILLMHDFMYACAFYPDQKDSFLYEAEREAEYQTKRLAHYPCMAVWTGNNEIAESYTDWFPGMLQPERYWGDQIFNYIQPRAVQHNSPLIPYMPSTPYFGERSNTTEEGDVHAWTYFGRDSKTRFKFSYELEAFDRFPARFSSEYGFFGAQMESTVRRYLDGEEMSFNNPSWKHHGEFERKRGAIDGVINRHLTEFSTLDERGYLLYSGIMQGLLYAEMAEAIRQKSYGAGDLIWMYNDCWPETGWTIIDYYLTRKVSFYFLKRAFDTKKLIIRKADGGAVVTVINETPDELRTTICVGTQTFDGAHNSVLLTKDLTVAPHSWQQFHVDAAEPAADGYFVVSADGFETADSLRAYYREYTIPESDAVIESVEKDGSDLLVTVRANVFTPFAYLMTSDDRVHYSDNYFKLYPGEAKTIRVENCDEIPTLYTAATMHA
;
A
#
# COMPACT_ATOMS: atom_id res chain seq x y z
N MET A 1 27.63 10.36 -22.36
CA MET A 1 26.18 10.11 -22.44
C MET A 1 25.48 11.46 -22.43
N SER A 2 24.64 11.71 -23.39
CA SER A 2 23.74 12.86 -23.37
C SER A 2 22.30 12.37 -23.21
N LYS A 3 21.53 13.10 -22.38
CA LYS A 3 20.12 12.83 -22.16
C LYS A 3 19.30 14.04 -22.53
N LEU A 4 18.24 13.83 -23.27
CA LEU A 4 17.24 14.82 -23.61
C LEU A 4 15.92 14.44 -22.95
N SER A 5 15.49 15.20 -21.94
CA SER A 5 14.18 15.03 -21.34
C SER A 5 13.09 15.52 -22.29
N LEU A 6 12.06 14.72 -22.49
CA LEU A 6 10.85 15.09 -23.20
C LEU A 6 9.71 15.47 -22.26
N ALA A 7 9.99 15.60 -20.96
CA ALA A 7 9.01 16.08 -19.97
C ALA A 7 8.51 17.50 -20.28
N GLY A 8 7.49 17.92 -19.56
CA GLY A 8 6.86 19.23 -19.69
C GLY A 8 5.61 19.22 -20.58
N GLU A 9 5.32 20.31 -21.27
CA GLU A 9 4.07 20.47 -22.02
C GLU A 9 4.06 19.64 -23.30
N TRP A 10 2.96 18.90 -23.50
CA TRP A 10 2.59 18.15 -24.69
C TRP A 10 1.23 18.64 -25.19
N LYS A 11 0.90 18.31 -26.42
CA LYS A 11 -0.43 18.51 -27.01
C LYS A 11 -1.22 17.22 -26.85
N LEU A 12 -2.39 17.29 -26.23
CA LEU A 12 -3.30 16.17 -26.01
C LEU A 12 -4.56 16.33 -26.85
N ARG A 13 -4.97 15.25 -27.50
CA ARG A 13 -6.22 15.16 -28.23
C ARG A 13 -6.83 13.77 -28.06
N GLY A 14 -8.13 13.67 -27.86
CA GLY A 14 -8.83 12.39 -27.88
C GLY A 14 -9.56 12.20 -29.21
N GLU A 15 -9.64 10.96 -29.58
CA GLU A 15 -10.31 10.52 -30.79
C GLU A 15 -11.08 9.24 -30.49
N PHE A 16 -11.92 8.81 -31.43
CA PHE A 16 -12.51 7.48 -31.34
C PHE A 16 -11.44 6.42 -31.19
N MET A 17 -11.74 5.36 -30.45
CA MET A 17 -10.78 4.40 -29.98
C MET A 17 -9.97 3.72 -31.08
N ASP A 18 -10.45 3.70 -32.32
CA ASP A 18 -9.69 3.19 -33.45
C ASP A 18 -9.75 4.14 -34.66
N VAL A 19 -8.91 5.16 -34.63
CA VAL A 19 -8.68 6.07 -35.77
C VAL A 19 -7.42 5.64 -36.53
N THR A 20 -7.23 4.36 -36.78
CA THR A 20 -6.42 3.98 -37.93
C THR A 20 -7.32 4.02 -39.16
N ALA A 21 -6.85 4.66 -40.24
CA ALA A 21 -7.66 4.92 -41.41
C ALA A 21 -8.36 3.67 -42.00
N ASP A 22 -7.85 2.48 -41.72
CA ASP A 22 -8.38 1.21 -42.22
C ASP A 22 -9.44 0.58 -41.30
N ARG A 23 -9.60 1.02 -40.05
CA ARG A 23 -10.44 0.38 -39.04
C ARG A 23 -11.62 1.21 -38.51
N CYS A 24 -11.70 2.49 -38.85
CA CYS A 24 -12.81 3.35 -38.40
C CYS A 24 -14.19 2.75 -38.66
N THR A 25 -14.35 2.05 -39.78
CA THR A 25 -15.63 1.46 -40.17
C THR A 25 -15.90 0.18 -39.37
N GLU A 26 -14.89 -0.64 -39.10
CA GLU A 26 -15.01 -1.89 -38.35
C GLU A 26 -15.32 -1.64 -36.88
N VAL A 27 -14.73 -0.63 -36.28
CA VAL A 27 -14.94 -0.28 -34.88
C VAL A 27 -16.31 0.31 -34.64
N LEU A 28 -16.80 1.18 -35.54
CA LEU A 28 -18.17 1.68 -35.46
C LEU A 28 -19.19 0.54 -35.60
N VAL A 29 -18.90 -0.45 -36.42
CA VAL A 29 -19.71 -1.67 -36.57
C VAL A 29 -19.59 -2.54 -35.32
N HIS A 30 -18.40 -2.67 -34.76
CA HIS A 30 -18.16 -3.48 -33.56
C HIS A 30 -18.76 -2.85 -32.30
N LEU A 31 -18.66 -1.55 -32.10
CA LEU A 31 -19.30 -0.83 -31.00
C LEU A 31 -20.83 -0.90 -31.07
N ASN A 32 -21.38 -0.93 -32.30
CA ASN A 32 -22.80 -1.11 -32.53
C ASN A 32 -23.26 -2.59 -32.50
N ALA A 33 -22.33 -3.53 -32.56
CA ALA A 33 -22.57 -4.97 -32.60
C ALA A 33 -22.06 -5.71 -31.38
N MET A 34 -21.71 -5.01 -30.29
CA MET A 34 -21.32 -5.68 -29.03
C MET A 34 -22.42 -6.66 -28.62
N PRO A 35 -22.13 -7.94 -28.51
CA PRO A 35 -23.08 -8.89 -27.99
C PRO A 35 -23.48 -8.45 -26.57
N PRO A 36 -24.71 -8.72 -26.14
CA PRO A 36 -25.08 -8.51 -24.76
C PRO A 36 -24.04 -9.20 -23.86
N LYS A 37 -23.66 -8.52 -22.75
CA LYS A 37 -22.70 -9.09 -21.79
C LYS A 37 -23.04 -10.55 -21.52
N PRO A 38 -22.06 -11.46 -21.54
CA PRO A 38 -22.34 -12.85 -21.20
C PRO A 38 -22.94 -12.87 -19.79
N THR A 39 -24.10 -13.51 -19.68
CA THR A 39 -24.80 -13.73 -18.39
C THR A 39 -23.93 -14.64 -17.53
N ILE A 40 -23.18 -14.06 -16.61
CA ILE A 40 -22.52 -14.79 -15.53
C ILE A 40 -23.60 -15.03 -14.47
N PRO A 41 -23.78 -16.26 -13.94
CA PRO A 41 -24.74 -16.50 -12.89
C PRO A 41 -24.48 -15.59 -11.69
N GLY A 42 -25.44 -14.75 -11.32
CA GLY A 42 -25.35 -13.80 -10.22
C GLY A 42 -25.16 -12.33 -10.65
N TYR A 43 -24.99 -12.04 -11.93
CA TYR A 43 -25.00 -10.66 -12.44
C TYR A 43 -26.45 -10.18 -12.69
N LEU A 44 -26.68 -8.89 -12.41
CA LEU A 44 -27.92 -8.23 -12.73
C LEU A 44 -28.08 -8.13 -14.26
N THR A 45 -29.12 -8.72 -14.78
CA THR A 45 -29.55 -8.58 -16.19
C THR A 45 -30.85 -7.77 -16.23
N GLU A 46 -31.19 -7.16 -17.36
CA GLU A 46 -32.50 -6.47 -17.51
C GLU A 46 -33.70 -7.31 -17.06
N GLU A 47 -33.58 -8.65 -17.06
CA GLU A 47 -34.64 -9.58 -16.69
C GLU A 47 -34.69 -9.89 -15.18
N ASN A 48 -33.57 -9.70 -14.45
CA ASN A 48 -33.49 -10.02 -13.03
C ASN A 48 -33.21 -8.80 -12.13
N MET A 49 -33.22 -7.59 -12.69
CA MET A 49 -33.15 -6.34 -11.94
C MET A 49 -34.47 -6.06 -11.24
N THR A 50 -34.39 -5.56 -10.02
CA THR A 50 -35.54 -4.92 -9.36
C THR A 50 -35.87 -3.59 -10.05
N GLU A 51 -37.10 -3.08 -9.83
CA GLU A 51 -37.53 -1.81 -10.42
C GLU A 51 -36.69 -0.62 -9.92
N GLU A 52 -36.21 -0.65 -8.66
CA GLU A 52 -35.30 0.32 -8.09
C GLU A 52 -33.90 0.26 -8.72
N GLU A 53 -33.38 -0.93 -8.96
CA GLU A 53 -32.10 -1.12 -9.66
C GLU A 53 -32.21 -0.69 -11.12
N ARG A 54 -33.35 -0.94 -11.75
CA ARG A 54 -33.64 -0.51 -13.11
C ARG A 54 -33.74 1.02 -13.21
N GLU A 55 -34.40 1.69 -12.26
CA GLU A 55 -34.43 3.14 -12.19
C GLU A 55 -33.06 3.76 -11.92
N MET A 56 -32.25 3.11 -11.11
CA MET A 56 -30.87 3.55 -10.83
C MET A 56 -29.98 3.37 -12.07
N TYR A 57 -30.10 2.26 -12.80
CA TYR A 57 -29.40 2.03 -14.06
C TYR A 57 -29.89 2.90 -15.23
N LEU A 58 -31.18 3.26 -15.25
CA LEU A 58 -31.74 4.15 -16.29
C LEU A 58 -31.49 5.62 -15.99
N LYS A 59 -31.15 5.98 -14.76
CA LYS A 59 -30.67 7.35 -14.41
C LYS A 59 -29.18 7.53 -14.69
N GLU A 60 -28.43 6.43 -14.81
CA GLU A 60 -27.05 6.50 -15.33
C GLU A 60 -27.10 6.60 -16.86
N PRO A 61 -26.12 7.29 -17.48
CA PRO A 61 -26.05 7.32 -18.93
C PRO A 61 -26.00 5.89 -19.42
N ASP A 62 -26.94 5.53 -20.28
CA ASP A 62 -27.15 4.24 -20.92
C ASP A 62 -25.78 3.62 -21.28
N PRO A 63 -25.40 2.42 -20.75
CA PRO A 63 -24.19 1.73 -21.21
C PRO A 63 -24.21 1.40 -22.70
N LYS A 64 -25.35 1.57 -23.39
CA LYS A 64 -25.45 1.67 -24.86
C LYS A 64 -24.95 3.02 -25.40
N PHE A 65 -24.32 3.84 -24.57
CA PHE A 65 -23.69 5.06 -25.04
C PHE A 65 -22.67 4.68 -26.12
N THR A 66 -23.06 4.95 -27.35
CA THR A 66 -22.10 4.99 -28.44
C THR A 66 -21.15 6.16 -28.15
N VAL A 67 -19.87 5.98 -28.44
CA VAL A 67 -18.85 7.04 -28.39
C VAL A 67 -19.40 8.36 -28.98
N ASN A 68 -20.25 8.29 -30.00
CA ASN A 68 -20.95 9.43 -30.60
C ASN A 68 -21.87 10.18 -29.64
N THR A 69 -22.52 9.48 -28.71
CA THR A 69 -23.46 10.14 -27.77
C THR A 69 -22.68 10.78 -26.60
N ALA A 70 -21.65 10.12 -26.12
CA ALA A 70 -20.75 10.70 -25.10
C ALA A 70 -20.06 11.97 -25.65
N LEU A 71 -19.55 11.94 -26.87
CA LEU A 71 -18.96 13.11 -27.55
C LEU A 71 -19.99 14.20 -27.86
N ALA A 72 -21.25 13.86 -28.06
CA ALA A 72 -22.31 14.87 -28.29
C ALA A 72 -22.75 15.56 -27.00
N MET A 73 -22.64 14.90 -25.86
CA MET A 73 -23.03 15.44 -24.55
C MET A 73 -21.92 16.24 -23.86
N HIS A 74 -20.66 15.92 -24.15
CA HIS A 74 -19.49 16.63 -23.63
C HIS A 74 -18.81 17.40 -24.77
N PRO A 75 -18.64 18.72 -24.65
CA PRO A 75 -17.92 19.52 -25.64
C PRO A 75 -16.43 19.14 -25.59
N TYR A 76 -16.11 18.05 -26.23
CA TYR A 76 -14.77 17.46 -26.20
C TYR A 76 -13.81 18.21 -27.14
N PRO A 77 -12.53 18.43 -26.73
CA PRO A 77 -11.57 19.16 -27.53
C PRO A 77 -11.24 18.59 -28.91
N SER A 78 -11.54 17.32 -29.17
CA SER A 78 -11.32 16.75 -30.51
C SER A 78 -11.96 17.52 -31.63
N LYS A 79 -13.10 18.22 -31.35
CA LYS A 79 -13.75 19.11 -32.31
C LYS A 79 -13.12 20.50 -32.36
N THR A 80 -12.30 20.84 -31.35
CA THR A 80 -11.70 22.19 -31.16
C THR A 80 -10.19 22.21 -31.30
N GLY A 81 -9.51 21.05 -31.44
CA GLY A 81 -8.06 20.91 -31.52
C GLY A 81 -7.43 20.27 -30.29
N TYR A 82 -6.14 20.51 -30.10
CA TYR A 82 -5.36 20.01 -29.00
C TYR A 82 -5.52 20.87 -27.75
N ILE A 83 -5.49 20.23 -26.57
CA ILE A 83 -5.30 20.90 -25.29
C ILE A 83 -3.89 20.62 -24.74
N PRO A 84 -3.33 21.47 -23.86
CA PRO A 84 -2.08 21.17 -23.20
C PRO A 84 -2.21 20.05 -22.17
N MET A 85 -1.17 19.23 -22.07
CA MET A 85 -1.00 18.22 -21.02
C MET A 85 0.43 18.26 -20.51
N THR A 86 0.61 18.25 -19.20
CA THR A 86 1.93 18.11 -18.58
C THR A 86 2.30 16.62 -18.53
N VAL A 87 3.53 16.30 -18.95
CA VAL A 87 4.14 14.95 -18.88
C VAL A 87 5.40 15.05 -18.02
N PRO A 88 5.61 14.19 -17.00
CA PRO A 88 4.74 13.09 -16.56
C PRO A 88 3.36 13.55 -16.11
N GLY A 89 2.37 12.72 -16.33
CA GLY A 89 0.99 12.98 -15.96
C GLY A 89 0.00 12.08 -16.74
N ASP A 90 -1.26 12.31 -16.51
CA ASP A 90 -2.34 11.54 -17.08
C ASP A 90 -3.42 12.38 -17.76
N VAL A 91 -4.22 11.71 -18.57
CA VAL A 91 -5.30 12.34 -19.33
C VAL A 91 -6.37 12.96 -18.44
N THR A 92 -6.75 12.28 -17.35
CA THR A 92 -7.79 12.77 -16.44
C THR A 92 -7.37 14.08 -15.79
N THR A 93 -6.14 14.17 -15.31
CA THR A 93 -5.57 15.41 -14.75
C THR A 93 -5.52 16.51 -15.80
N ALA A 94 -5.10 16.21 -17.04
CA ALA A 94 -5.09 17.21 -18.11
C ALA A 94 -6.50 17.75 -18.43
N LEU A 95 -7.52 16.90 -18.39
CA LEU A 95 -8.91 17.33 -18.60
C LEU A 95 -9.42 18.21 -17.45
N ILE A 96 -9.04 17.92 -16.22
CA ILE A 96 -9.34 18.77 -15.05
C ILE A 96 -8.67 20.14 -15.20
N ASP A 97 -7.38 20.17 -15.46
CA ASP A 97 -6.58 21.39 -15.58
C ASP A 97 -7.07 22.33 -16.68
N ASN A 98 -7.65 21.77 -17.74
CA ASN A 98 -8.24 22.54 -18.84
C ASN A 98 -9.73 22.82 -18.68
N GLY A 99 -10.33 22.47 -17.52
CA GLY A 99 -11.74 22.75 -17.23
C GLY A 99 -12.73 21.96 -18.09
N VAL A 100 -12.30 20.83 -18.66
CA VAL A 100 -13.16 19.94 -19.47
C VAL A 100 -14.05 19.08 -18.58
N ILE A 101 -13.51 18.64 -17.44
CA ILE A 101 -14.22 17.92 -16.40
C ILE A 101 -13.99 18.57 -15.03
N GLU A 102 -14.91 18.36 -14.10
CA GLU A 102 -14.71 18.67 -12.69
C GLU A 102 -13.81 17.61 -12.02
N GLU A 103 -13.26 17.95 -10.82
CA GLU A 103 -12.49 16.98 -10.03
C GLU A 103 -13.35 15.74 -9.73
N PRO A 104 -12.93 14.54 -10.15
CA PRO A 104 -13.73 13.31 -9.97
C PRO A 104 -14.02 12.95 -8.52
N PHE A 105 -13.16 13.37 -7.58
CA PHE A 105 -13.28 13.00 -6.16
C PHE A 105 -14.16 13.93 -5.35
N LEU A 106 -14.81 14.91 -5.98
CA LEU A 106 -15.83 15.73 -5.36
C LEU A 106 -17.23 15.20 -5.70
N LYS A 107 -18.09 15.16 -4.70
CA LYS A 107 -19.51 14.73 -4.86
C LYS A 107 -19.58 13.32 -5.49
N ASP A 108 -20.34 13.18 -6.54
CA ASP A 108 -20.45 11.94 -7.32
C ASP A 108 -19.83 12.05 -8.73
N ASN A 109 -18.83 12.94 -8.89
CA ASN A 109 -18.28 13.29 -10.20
C ASN A 109 -17.53 12.15 -10.90
N THR A 110 -17.10 11.08 -10.16
CA THR A 110 -16.54 9.86 -10.80
C THR A 110 -17.49 9.31 -11.86
N LYS A 111 -18.81 9.39 -11.64
CA LYS A 111 -19.83 8.96 -12.61
C LYS A 111 -19.81 9.78 -13.89
N LYS A 112 -19.43 11.08 -13.79
CA LYS A 112 -19.41 12.02 -14.93
C LYS A 112 -18.14 11.90 -15.77
N SER A 113 -17.07 11.28 -15.27
CA SER A 113 -15.78 11.16 -15.94
C SER A 113 -15.52 9.79 -16.56
N ILE A 114 -16.41 8.83 -16.35
CA ILE A 114 -16.21 7.43 -16.79
C ILE A 114 -16.05 7.26 -18.31
N TRP A 115 -16.51 8.21 -19.11
CA TRP A 115 -16.40 8.22 -20.56
C TRP A 115 -14.96 8.35 -21.08
N ILE A 116 -14.01 8.81 -20.26
CA ILE A 116 -12.61 8.98 -20.64
C ILE A 116 -12.01 7.67 -21.16
N LYS A 117 -12.44 6.54 -20.59
CA LYS A 117 -12.01 5.19 -20.99
C LYS A 117 -12.43 4.78 -22.41
N GLU A 118 -13.41 5.47 -23.00
CA GLU A 118 -13.98 5.13 -24.30
C GLU A 118 -13.21 5.74 -25.49
N LEU A 119 -12.19 6.56 -25.21
CA LEU A 119 -11.42 7.26 -26.24
C LEU A 119 -9.99 6.75 -26.33
N SER A 120 -9.41 6.90 -27.53
CA SER A 120 -7.97 6.89 -27.74
C SER A 120 -7.41 8.30 -27.56
N TRP A 121 -6.28 8.41 -26.91
CA TRP A 121 -5.67 9.66 -26.53
C TRP A 121 -4.36 9.84 -27.28
N TRP A 122 -4.19 10.97 -27.95
CA TRP A 122 -3.06 11.26 -28.82
C TRP A 122 -2.23 12.37 -28.21
N LEU A 123 -1.00 12.04 -27.82
CA LEU A 123 -0.02 12.95 -27.29
C LEU A 123 0.98 13.29 -28.37
N VAL A 124 1.27 14.57 -28.54
CA VAL A 124 2.19 15.05 -29.59
C VAL A 124 3.18 16.03 -29.00
N LYS A 125 4.46 15.83 -29.32
CA LYS A 125 5.54 16.75 -28.92
C LYS A 125 6.56 16.88 -30.05
N GLU A 126 7.05 18.10 -30.27
CA GLU A 126 8.23 18.41 -31.08
C GLU A 126 9.45 18.54 -30.18
N PHE A 127 10.60 18.11 -30.66
CA PHE A 127 11.87 18.17 -29.94
C PHE A 127 13.04 18.26 -30.92
N ASP A 128 14.14 18.84 -30.49
CA ASP A 128 15.33 19.01 -31.32
C ASP A 128 16.41 17.97 -30.98
N ILE A 129 17.00 17.38 -32.01
CA ILE A 129 18.17 16.49 -31.93
C ILE A 129 19.39 17.21 -32.49
N THR A 130 20.47 17.16 -31.70
CA THR A 130 21.77 17.75 -32.13
C THR A 130 22.56 16.74 -32.96
N GLU A 131 23.49 17.24 -33.76
CA GLU A 131 24.42 16.41 -34.52
C GLU A 131 25.26 15.51 -33.59
N GLU A 132 25.66 16.03 -32.42
CA GLU A 132 26.42 15.30 -31.40
C GLU A 132 25.63 14.06 -30.92
N MET A 133 24.37 14.24 -30.56
CA MET A 133 23.52 13.12 -30.14
C MET A 133 23.35 12.08 -31.25
N LEU A 134 23.13 12.53 -32.50
CA LEU A 134 22.92 11.63 -33.61
C LEU A 134 24.19 10.84 -34.01
N ASN A 135 25.38 11.38 -33.67
CA ASN A 135 26.66 10.72 -33.91
C ASN A 135 26.98 9.62 -32.87
N GLU A 136 26.31 9.57 -31.72
CA GLU A 136 26.49 8.51 -30.76
C GLU A 136 26.10 7.13 -31.35
N ASP A 137 26.65 6.04 -30.81
CA ASP A 137 26.41 4.69 -31.32
C ASP A 137 24.93 4.30 -31.18
N ILE A 138 24.33 4.59 -30.04
CA ILE A 138 22.94 4.30 -29.69
C ILE A 138 22.21 5.62 -29.42
N VAL A 139 20.98 5.77 -29.94
CA VAL A 139 20.05 6.84 -29.58
C VAL A 139 18.71 6.18 -29.27
N ARG A 140 18.38 6.10 -28.00
CA ARG A 140 17.27 5.30 -27.48
C ARG A 140 16.22 6.19 -26.83
N LEU A 141 14.95 5.92 -27.14
CA LEU A 141 13.80 6.46 -26.40
C LEU A 141 13.50 5.54 -25.23
N ASN A 142 13.49 6.09 -24.01
CA ASN A 142 13.08 5.39 -22.79
C ASN A 142 11.84 6.09 -22.23
N ILE A 143 10.80 5.30 -21.90
CA ILE A 143 9.57 5.77 -21.25
C ILE A 143 9.28 4.87 -20.08
N GLU A 144 9.26 5.44 -18.88
CA GLU A 144 8.89 4.72 -17.67
C GLU A 144 7.41 4.92 -17.37
N MET A 145 6.74 3.82 -17.00
CA MET A 145 5.33 3.81 -16.62
C MET A 145 4.43 4.40 -17.70
N LEU A 146 4.51 3.83 -18.90
CA LEU A 146 3.62 4.15 -20.01
C LEU A 146 2.30 3.38 -19.85
N ASP A 147 1.24 4.09 -19.51
CA ASP A 147 -0.07 3.54 -19.18
C ASP A 147 -1.09 3.81 -20.26
N PHE A 148 -1.55 2.89 -21.04
CA PHE A 148 -1.26 1.46 -20.92
C PHE A 148 -1.05 0.85 -22.31
N ASN A 149 -2.06 0.83 -23.19
CA ASN A 149 -1.96 0.32 -24.56
C ASN A 149 -1.49 1.45 -25.48
N ALA A 150 -0.23 1.42 -25.87
CA ALA A 150 0.46 2.54 -26.48
C ALA A 150 1.11 2.19 -27.81
N ASP A 151 0.82 2.97 -28.84
CA ASP A 151 1.56 3.01 -30.10
C ASP A 151 2.46 4.25 -30.12
N ILE A 152 3.75 4.06 -30.37
CA ILE A 152 4.74 5.12 -30.38
C ILE A 152 5.25 5.36 -31.81
N LEU A 153 5.15 6.59 -32.31
CA LEU A 153 5.64 6.98 -33.63
C LEU A 153 6.67 8.11 -33.48
N VAL A 154 7.75 8.01 -34.22
CA VAL A 154 8.77 9.06 -34.35
C VAL A 154 8.84 9.48 -35.82
N ASN A 155 8.61 10.76 -36.09
CA ASN A 155 8.54 11.34 -37.43
C ASN A 155 7.57 10.56 -38.36
N GLY A 156 6.42 10.09 -37.77
CA GLY A 156 5.41 9.31 -38.48
C GLY A 156 5.76 7.85 -38.72
N ILE A 157 6.92 7.39 -38.25
CA ILE A 157 7.36 5.98 -38.38
C ILE A 157 7.10 5.24 -37.09
N PRO A 158 6.44 4.05 -37.07
CA PRO A 158 6.26 3.26 -35.90
C PRO A 158 7.60 2.90 -35.23
N ALA A 159 7.78 3.33 -34.00
CA ALA A 159 8.96 3.07 -33.18
C ALA A 159 8.76 1.89 -32.22
N GLY A 160 7.51 1.59 -31.85
CA GLY A 160 7.16 0.46 -31.01
C GLY A 160 5.74 0.49 -30.50
N HIS A 161 5.43 -0.56 -29.73
CA HIS A 161 4.15 -0.77 -29.09
C HIS A 161 4.38 -1.28 -27.65
N GLN A 162 3.50 -0.92 -26.69
CA GLN A 162 3.56 -1.30 -25.28
C GLN A 162 2.18 -1.66 -24.75
N GLU A 163 2.05 -2.81 -24.09
CA GLU A 163 0.83 -3.27 -23.41
C GLU A 163 1.08 -3.63 -21.94
N ASN A 164 2.06 -2.99 -21.30
CA ASN A 164 2.40 -3.28 -19.91
C ASN A 164 2.91 -2.03 -19.20
N THR A 165 2.08 -1.45 -18.33
CA THR A 165 2.42 -0.27 -17.53
C THR A 165 3.58 -0.52 -16.56
N PHE A 166 3.76 -1.77 -16.15
CA PHE A 166 4.74 -2.17 -15.13
C PHE A 166 6.16 -2.37 -15.65
N CYS A 167 6.36 -2.20 -16.96
CA CYS A 167 7.67 -2.26 -17.61
C CYS A 167 8.00 -0.91 -18.26
N ALA A 168 9.27 -0.54 -18.28
CA ALA A 168 9.70 0.57 -19.11
C ALA A 168 9.65 0.17 -20.60
N PHE A 169 9.24 1.13 -21.44
CA PHE A 169 9.42 1.04 -22.88
C PHE A 169 10.83 1.53 -23.22
N SER A 170 11.52 0.83 -24.11
CA SER A 170 12.84 1.21 -24.60
C SER A 170 13.02 0.78 -26.03
N ALA A 171 13.37 1.71 -26.91
CA ALA A 171 13.59 1.44 -28.33
C ALA A 171 14.72 2.27 -28.91
N ASP A 172 15.58 1.66 -29.75
CA ASP A 172 16.54 2.40 -30.56
C ASP A 172 15.81 3.13 -31.69
N ILE A 173 15.82 4.45 -31.62
CA ILE A 173 15.13 5.34 -32.56
C ILE A 173 16.08 6.08 -33.49
N LYS A 174 17.39 5.86 -33.40
CA LYS A 174 18.42 6.59 -34.16
C LYS A 174 18.10 6.70 -35.65
N ARG A 175 17.65 5.60 -36.26
CA ARG A 175 17.33 5.53 -37.71
C ARG A 175 16.09 6.38 -38.10
N PHE A 176 15.29 6.82 -37.14
CA PHE A 176 14.08 7.63 -37.40
C PHE A 176 14.32 9.11 -37.22
N LEU A 177 15.50 9.49 -36.67
CA LEU A 177 15.83 10.87 -36.30
C LEU A 177 16.64 11.59 -37.39
N HIS A 178 16.54 12.91 -37.37
CA HIS A 178 17.42 13.82 -38.13
C HIS A 178 17.86 15.00 -37.25
N VAL A 179 18.92 15.66 -37.65
CA VAL A 179 19.37 16.87 -36.94
C VAL A 179 18.31 17.99 -37.07
N GLY A 180 18.02 18.66 -35.96
CA GLY A 180 16.96 19.65 -35.89
C GLY A 180 15.68 19.09 -35.31
N THR A 181 14.55 19.67 -35.69
CA THR A 181 13.25 19.39 -35.10
C THR A 181 12.66 18.08 -35.58
N ASN A 182 12.36 17.21 -34.66
CA ASN A 182 11.70 15.91 -34.81
C ASN A 182 10.35 15.94 -34.07
N GLN A 183 9.50 14.99 -34.36
CA GLN A 183 8.19 14.85 -33.71
C GLN A 183 8.02 13.44 -33.16
N ILE A 184 7.48 13.35 -31.93
CA ILE A 184 6.98 12.12 -31.34
C ILE A 184 5.47 12.19 -31.17
N VAL A 185 4.78 11.11 -31.53
CA VAL A 185 3.35 10.93 -31.33
C VAL A 185 3.15 9.63 -30.54
N ILE A 186 2.40 9.69 -29.46
CA ILE A 186 2.03 8.54 -28.66
C ILE A 186 0.51 8.44 -28.63
N ARG A 187 -0.02 7.32 -29.13
CA ARG A 187 -1.43 6.98 -28.99
C ARG A 187 -1.60 6.07 -27.79
N LEU A 188 -2.51 6.41 -26.90
CA LEU A 188 -2.81 5.67 -25.69
C LEU A 188 -4.28 5.30 -25.60
N THR A 189 -4.56 4.14 -24.99
CA THR A 189 -5.93 3.79 -24.56
C THR A 189 -5.90 3.22 -23.14
N SER A 190 -7.07 3.20 -22.51
CA SER A 190 -7.22 2.59 -21.16
C SER A 190 -7.26 1.05 -21.18
N GLY A 191 -7.17 0.42 -22.35
CA GLY A 191 -7.25 -1.02 -22.55
C GLY A 191 -8.65 -1.60 -22.63
N MET A 192 -9.69 -0.76 -22.60
CA MET A 192 -11.08 -1.24 -22.67
C MET A 192 -11.44 -1.88 -24.02
N GLU A 193 -10.69 -1.54 -25.07
CA GLU A 193 -10.82 -2.13 -26.41
C GLU A 193 -10.19 -3.53 -26.52
N LEU A 194 -9.29 -3.88 -25.61
CA LEU A 194 -8.64 -5.19 -25.56
C LEU A 194 -9.62 -6.29 -25.10
N ASN A 195 -10.84 -6.15 -25.52
CA ASN A 195 -11.89 -7.08 -25.25
C ASN A 195 -11.66 -8.37 -26.05
N TYR A 196 -11.44 -9.49 -25.36
CA TYR A 196 -11.28 -10.81 -25.99
C TYR A 196 -12.61 -11.59 -25.93
N PRO A 197 -13.59 -11.29 -26.78
CA PRO A 197 -14.96 -11.82 -26.67
C PRO A 197 -15.08 -13.32 -26.97
N HIS A 198 -13.99 -13.96 -27.33
CA HIS A 198 -14.01 -15.32 -27.88
C HIS A 198 -13.37 -16.37 -26.97
N ASP A 199 -12.88 -15.98 -25.78
CA ASP A 199 -12.42 -16.98 -24.83
C ASP A 199 -13.60 -17.60 -24.10
N THR A 200 -13.75 -18.90 -24.29
CA THR A 200 -14.80 -19.72 -23.67
C THR A 200 -14.61 -19.90 -22.16
N VAL A 201 -13.55 -19.34 -21.59
CA VAL A 201 -13.25 -19.43 -20.15
C VAL A 201 -13.64 -18.13 -19.48
N SER A 202 -14.59 -18.22 -18.57
CA SER A 202 -14.93 -17.12 -17.67
C SER A 202 -13.80 -16.96 -16.64
N TYR A 203 -12.98 -15.93 -16.81
CA TYR A 203 -12.02 -15.54 -15.78
C TYR A 203 -12.76 -14.76 -14.72
N TYR A 204 -13.07 -15.44 -13.63
CA TYR A 204 -13.75 -14.80 -12.51
C TYR A 204 -12.89 -13.69 -11.90
N CYS A 205 -13.54 -12.60 -11.56
CA CYS A 205 -12.94 -11.41 -11.02
C CYS A 205 -13.78 -10.97 -9.80
N ALA A 206 -13.22 -11.09 -8.60
CA ALA A 206 -13.87 -10.63 -7.39
C ALA A 206 -13.69 -9.13 -7.26
N SER A 207 -14.68 -8.35 -7.67
CA SER A 207 -14.73 -6.91 -7.42
C SER A 207 -16.18 -6.45 -7.55
N ASP A 208 -16.70 -5.82 -6.50
CA ASP A 208 -18.08 -5.39 -6.46
C ASP A 208 -18.36 -4.18 -7.38
N ASN A 209 -17.35 -3.36 -7.64
CA ASN A 209 -17.44 -2.13 -8.43
C ASN A 209 -16.70 -2.17 -9.78
N ALA A 210 -16.20 -3.35 -10.18
CA ALA A 210 -15.45 -3.45 -11.42
C ALA A 210 -16.31 -3.12 -12.65
N ILE A 211 -15.82 -2.22 -13.47
CA ILE A 211 -16.44 -1.87 -14.77
C ILE A 211 -15.97 -2.77 -15.91
N CYS A 212 -15.00 -3.64 -15.66
CA CYS A 212 -14.36 -4.47 -16.66
C CYS A 212 -13.97 -5.84 -16.09
N ASP A 213 -14.74 -6.87 -16.39
CA ASP A 213 -14.41 -8.25 -16.01
C ASP A 213 -13.16 -8.77 -16.72
N GLN A 214 -12.74 -8.07 -17.76
CA GLN A 214 -11.59 -8.45 -18.59
C GLN A 214 -10.29 -7.77 -18.16
N ARG A 215 -10.29 -7.03 -17.03
CA ARG A 215 -9.08 -6.46 -16.44
C ARG A 215 -7.95 -7.47 -16.27
N VAL A 216 -8.28 -8.75 -16.17
CA VAL A 216 -7.31 -9.85 -16.06
C VAL A 216 -6.41 -10.01 -17.28
N TYR A 217 -6.79 -9.49 -18.43
CA TYR A 217 -5.98 -9.50 -19.65
C TYR A 217 -5.02 -8.32 -19.77
N THR A 218 -5.19 -7.31 -18.91
CA THR A 218 -4.39 -6.08 -18.96
C THR A 218 -3.27 -6.11 -17.93
N ARG A 219 -2.08 -5.64 -18.30
CA ARG A 219 -0.98 -5.42 -17.36
C ARG A 219 -0.94 -3.95 -16.94
N LYS A 220 -1.93 -3.55 -16.17
CA LYS A 220 -2.23 -2.21 -15.65
C LYS A 220 -2.75 -2.35 -14.21
N PRO A 221 -2.61 -1.35 -13.33
CA PRO A 221 -3.17 -1.40 -11.98
C PRO A 221 -4.64 -1.80 -11.98
N GLN A 222 -4.95 -2.92 -11.34
CA GLN A 222 -6.28 -3.56 -11.44
C GLN A 222 -7.38 -2.73 -10.77
N PHE A 223 -7.04 -2.02 -9.69
CA PHE A 223 -7.98 -1.18 -8.93
C PHE A 223 -8.55 -0.01 -9.74
N THR A 224 -7.87 0.42 -10.82
CA THR A 224 -8.34 1.52 -11.68
C THR A 224 -9.65 1.20 -12.40
N TYR A 225 -9.99 -0.08 -12.52
CA TYR A 225 -11.26 -0.56 -13.06
C TYR A 225 -12.37 -0.64 -12.00
N GLY A 226 -12.08 -0.23 -10.76
CA GLY A 226 -12.94 -0.31 -9.59
C GLY A 226 -12.61 -1.49 -8.67
N TRP A 227 -12.83 -1.30 -7.38
CA TRP A 227 -12.66 -2.32 -6.36
C TRP A 227 -13.71 -2.13 -5.26
N ASP A 228 -13.74 -2.99 -4.23
CA ASP A 228 -14.68 -2.88 -3.12
C ASP A 228 -14.36 -1.75 -2.12
N TRP A 229 -13.31 -0.97 -2.40
CA TRP A 229 -12.87 0.19 -1.65
C TRP A 229 -12.56 1.42 -2.52
N CYS A 230 -12.77 1.37 -3.83
CA CYS A 230 -12.62 2.55 -4.70
C CYS A 230 -13.55 2.50 -5.91
N GLN A 231 -13.91 3.68 -6.39
CA GLN A 231 -14.67 3.85 -7.62
C GLN A 231 -13.76 3.66 -8.85
N PRO A 232 -14.29 3.18 -9.98
CA PRO A 232 -13.53 3.06 -11.20
C PRO A 232 -13.14 4.45 -11.75
N VAL A 233 -11.84 4.68 -11.91
CA VAL A 233 -11.27 5.88 -12.54
C VAL A 233 -10.19 5.43 -13.54
N PRO A 234 -10.59 4.80 -14.66
CA PRO A 234 -9.62 4.36 -15.66
C PRO A 234 -9.01 5.57 -16.37
N THR A 235 -7.72 5.76 -16.21
CA THR A 235 -6.93 6.79 -16.87
C THR A 235 -5.88 6.17 -17.79
N CYS A 236 -5.15 6.98 -18.53
CA CYS A 236 -3.93 6.62 -19.23
C CYS A 236 -2.97 7.81 -19.29
N GLY A 237 -1.69 7.54 -19.51
CA GLY A 237 -0.69 8.60 -19.49
C GLY A 237 0.75 8.11 -19.46
N ILE A 238 1.66 9.00 -19.09
CA ILE A 238 3.07 8.72 -18.87
C ILE A 238 3.40 9.11 -17.43
N GLY A 239 3.52 8.11 -16.55
CA GLY A 239 3.56 8.36 -15.11
C GLY A 239 4.93 8.74 -14.55
N ARG A 240 6.00 8.50 -15.30
CA ARG A 240 7.37 8.81 -14.89
C ARG A 240 8.18 9.44 -16.02
N SER A 241 9.45 9.13 -16.08
CA SER A 241 10.36 9.76 -17.07
C SER A 241 10.02 9.39 -18.51
N ILE A 242 10.24 10.36 -19.41
CA ILE A 242 10.36 10.15 -20.85
C ILE A 242 11.58 10.90 -21.33
N GLU A 243 12.55 10.18 -21.87
CA GLU A 243 13.83 10.74 -22.28
C GLU A 243 14.42 10.05 -23.51
N ILE A 244 15.21 10.79 -24.26
CA ILE A 244 16.09 10.26 -25.29
C ILE A 244 17.50 10.19 -24.71
N GLU A 245 18.06 9.01 -24.65
CA GLU A 245 19.42 8.70 -24.23
C GLU A 245 20.29 8.44 -25.45
N ALA A 246 21.41 9.19 -25.55
CA ALA A 246 22.39 8.97 -26.62
C ALA A 246 23.75 8.66 -25.98
N PHE A 247 24.36 7.53 -26.37
CA PHE A 247 25.64 7.11 -25.81
C PHE A 247 26.48 6.23 -26.74
N SER A 248 27.78 6.25 -26.50
CA SER A 248 28.79 5.36 -27.07
C SER A 248 29.66 4.80 -25.93
N GLY A 249 30.30 3.67 -26.15
CA GLY A 249 31.17 3.04 -25.16
C GLY A 249 30.44 2.00 -24.30
N ALA A 250 30.58 2.09 -22.96
CA ALA A 250 29.98 1.12 -22.04
C ALA A 250 29.38 1.84 -20.84
N GLN A 251 28.22 1.38 -20.35
CA GLN A 251 27.55 1.91 -19.16
C GLN A 251 27.03 0.79 -18.26
N VAL A 252 27.01 1.04 -16.94
CA VAL A 252 26.34 0.15 -15.98
C VAL A 252 24.85 0.41 -16.03
N ILE A 253 24.06 -0.56 -16.48
CA ILE A 253 22.61 -0.44 -16.62
C ILE A 253 21.85 -1.00 -15.40
N ALA A 254 22.45 -1.97 -14.69
CA ALA A 254 21.95 -2.47 -13.42
C ALA A 254 23.09 -2.83 -12.47
N SER A 255 22.86 -2.64 -11.18
CA SER A 255 23.81 -3.05 -10.15
C SER A 255 23.10 -3.31 -8.82
N ARG A 256 23.62 -4.24 -8.03
CA ARG A 256 23.18 -4.51 -6.68
C ARG A 256 24.35 -4.94 -5.79
N VAL A 257 24.14 -4.89 -4.48
CA VAL A 257 25.10 -5.39 -3.48
C VAL A 257 24.34 -6.37 -2.56
N ASP A 258 24.72 -7.62 -2.62
CA ASP A 258 24.12 -8.70 -1.84
C ASP A 258 24.92 -8.91 -0.55
N THR A 259 24.26 -9.01 0.60
CA THR A 259 24.90 -9.40 1.87
C THR A 259 24.73 -10.91 2.04
N LEU A 260 25.82 -11.67 1.87
CA LEU A 260 25.79 -13.12 1.87
C LEU A 260 25.80 -13.70 3.29
N SER A 261 26.61 -13.11 4.18
CA SER A 261 26.73 -13.58 5.57
C SER A 261 27.22 -12.46 6.49
N LEU A 262 26.98 -12.63 7.79
CA LEU A 262 27.49 -11.79 8.86
C LEU A 262 28.29 -12.62 9.87
N SER A 263 29.44 -12.08 10.32
CA SER A 263 30.21 -12.57 11.45
C SER A 263 30.46 -11.42 12.42
N GLY A 264 29.56 -11.24 13.40
CA GLY A 264 29.48 -9.99 14.15
C GLY A 264 29.07 -8.87 13.21
N ASN A 265 29.87 -7.80 13.12
CA ASN A 265 29.67 -6.70 12.19
C ASN A 265 30.48 -6.85 10.89
N ASP A 266 31.29 -7.92 10.73
CA ASP A 266 31.95 -8.20 9.45
C ASP A 266 30.94 -8.79 8.48
N ALA A 267 30.74 -8.15 7.33
CA ALA A 267 29.77 -8.55 6.30
C ALA A 267 30.51 -9.12 5.08
N GLU A 268 30.22 -10.34 4.69
CA GLU A 268 30.55 -10.84 3.37
C GLU A 268 29.53 -10.32 2.37
N ILE A 269 29.98 -9.53 1.41
CA ILE A 269 29.13 -8.90 0.40
C ILE A 269 29.59 -9.24 -1.00
N GLU A 270 28.64 -9.23 -1.94
CA GLU A 270 28.92 -9.46 -3.36
C GLU A 270 28.31 -8.34 -4.20
N PHE A 271 29.16 -7.70 -4.98
CA PHE A 271 28.77 -6.72 -5.99
C PHE A 271 28.39 -7.42 -7.27
N HIS A 272 27.30 -6.99 -7.88
CA HIS A 272 26.85 -7.45 -9.19
C HIS A 272 26.65 -6.26 -10.12
N PHE A 273 27.10 -6.40 -11.36
CA PHE A 273 26.97 -5.40 -12.40
C PHE A 273 26.45 -6.01 -13.68
N GLU A 274 25.52 -5.34 -14.31
CA GLU A 274 25.10 -5.55 -15.68
C GLU A 274 25.53 -4.34 -16.49
N ILE A 275 26.37 -4.57 -17.52
CA ILE A 275 27.04 -3.53 -18.27
C ILE A 275 26.66 -3.65 -19.74
N GLU A 276 26.07 -2.60 -20.29
CA GLU A 276 25.77 -2.53 -21.72
C GLU A 276 26.94 -1.87 -22.46
N LYS A 277 27.39 -2.51 -23.54
CA LYS A 277 28.40 -1.96 -24.46
C LYS A 277 27.74 -1.66 -25.81
N SER A 278 27.93 -0.47 -26.32
CA SER A 278 27.22 0.09 -27.47
C SER A 278 27.50 -0.56 -28.82
N ASN A 279 28.68 -1.08 -29.07
CA ASN A 279 29.05 -1.63 -30.38
C ASN A 279 29.02 -3.14 -30.39
N MET A 280 28.21 -3.77 -31.26
CA MET A 280 28.02 -5.22 -31.32
C MET A 280 29.19 -5.97 -31.96
N VAL A 281 30.07 -5.32 -32.73
CA VAL A 281 31.06 -6.01 -33.56
C VAL A 281 32.46 -6.06 -32.94
N GLN A 282 32.79 -5.14 -32.06
CA GLN A 282 34.14 -5.02 -31.47
C GLN A 282 34.12 -5.15 -29.96
N SER A 283 35.00 -5.99 -29.43
CA SER A 283 35.30 -5.98 -27.99
C SER A 283 36.09 -4.72 -27.62
N ALA A 284 35.97 -4.33 -26.35
CA ALA A 284 36.74 -3.23 -25.80
C ALA A 284 37.18 -3.56 -24.39
N GLU A 285 38.43 -3.23 -24.07
CA GLU A 285 38.91 -3.15 -22.71
C GLU A 285 38.17 -2.00 -22.01
N THR A 286 37.65 -2.29 -20.83
CA THR A 286 36.78 -1.38 -20.05
C THR A 286 37.20 -1.41 -18.60
N GLU A 287 37.43 -0.25 -18.04
CA GLU A 287 37.65 -0.07 -16.60
C GLU A 287 36.31 0.11 -15.89
N LEU A 288 36.02 -0.75 -14.93
CA LEU A 288 34.89 -0.67 -14.01
C LEU A 288 35.40 -0.25 -12.63
N GLU A 289 34.99 0.90 -12.16
CA GLU A 289 35.33 1.45 -10.85
C GLU A 289 34.05 1.64 -10.03
N TYR A 290 34.10 1.32 -8.72
CA TYR A 290 32.95 1.47 -7.84
C TYR A 290 33.36 1.72 -6.39
N GLU A 291 32.45 2.34 -5.65
CA GLU A 291 32.67 2.73 -4.26
C GLU A 291 31.42 2.53 -3.41
N LEU A 292 31.62 2.04 -2.19
CA LEU A 292 30.67 2.14 -1.08
C LEU A 292 31.18 3.18 -0.08
N SER A 293 30.33 4.14 0.28
CA SER A 293 30.62 5.14 1.29
C SER A 293 29.46 5.32 2.27
N ILE A 294 29.74 5.66 3.51
CA ILE A 294 28.77 5.99 4.56
C ILE A 294 29.28 7.12 5.44
N ASP A 295 28.42 8.05 5.83
CA ASP A 295 28.77 9.24 6.62
C ASP A 295 29.93 10.06 6.01
N GLY A 296 29.98 10.14 4.69
CA GLY A 296 31.04 10.85 3.96
C GLY A 296 32.41 10.16 4.00
N LYS A 297 32.47 8.88 4.41
CA LYS A 297 33.69 8.08 4.43
C LYS A 297 33.58 6.90 3.51
N THR A 298 34.63 6.67 2.72
CA THR A 298 34.76 5.48 1.88
C THR A 298 34.92 4.24 2.77
N ALA A 299 34.02 3.28 2.58
CA ALA A 299 34.05 1.98 3.25
C ALA A 299 34.73 0.91 2.37
N TYR A 300 34.56 1.01 1.05
CA TYR A 300 35.18 0.11 0.09
C TYR A 300 35.33 0.79 -1.28
N THR A 301 36.42 0.46 -1.99
CA THR A 301 36.62 0.80 -3.41
C THR A 301 37.01 -0.45 -4.18
N GLY A 302 36.37 -0.67 -5.32
CA GLY A 302 36.68 -1.75 -6.24
C GLY A 302 37.09 -1.23 -7.61
N HIS A 303 37.88 -2.04 -8.32
CA HIS A 303 38.35 -1.76 -9.67
C HIS A 303 38.54 -3.07 -10.43
N GLN A 304 38.01 -3.17 -11.64
CA GLN A 304 38.17 -4.31 -12.52
C GLN A 304 38.46 -3.85 -13.96
N THR A 305 39.43 -4.47 -14.59
CA THR A 305 39.65 -4.34 -16.04
C THR A 305 38.98 -5.49 -16.76
N LEU A 306 37.97 -5.20 -17.58
CA LEU A 306 37.10 -6.15 -18.24
C LEU A 306 37.26 -6.09 -19.77
N MET A 307 37.18 -7.23 -20.43
CA MET A 307 37.04 -7.26 -21.89
C MET A 307 35.56 -7.45 -22.28
N LEU A 308 34.87 -6.33 -22.60
CA LEU A 308 33.46 -6.38 -22.92
C LEU A 308 33.21 -6.63 -24.41
N VAL A 309 32.15 -7.40 -24.70
CA VAL A 309 31.59 -7.59 -26.03
C VAL A 309 30.36 -6.70 -26.23
N GLY A 310 29.91 -6.48 -27.46
CA GLY A 310 28.70 -5.73 -27.76
C GLY A 310 27.46 -6.31 -27.08
N GLY A 311 26.58 -5.47 -26.58
CA GLY A 311 25.37 -5.85 -25.82
C GLY A 311 25.65 -5.99 -24.33
N ILE A 312 24.98 -6.92 -23.66
CA ILE A 312 24.98 -7.07 -22.19
C ILE A 312 26.14 -7.94 -21.73
N ASN A 313 26.86 -7.47 -20.72
CA ASN A 313 27.97 -8.15 -20.05
C ASN A 313 27.71 -8.13 -18.54
N PHE A 314 28.33 -9.08 -17.82
CA PHE A 314 28.19 -9.20 -16.37
C PHE A 314 29.55 -9.17 -15.70
N ALA A 315 29.60 -8.52 -14.54
CA ALA A 315 30.75 -8.54 -13.64
C ALA A 315 30.28 -8.72 -12.20
N GLN A 316 31.13 -9.32 -11.40
CA GLN A 316 30.88 -9.52 -9.97
C GLN A 316 32.17 -9.49 -9.16
N GLU A 317 32.06 -9.13 -7.89
CA GLU A 317 33.15 -9.22 -6.93
C GLU A 317 32.62 -9.50 -5.53
N ARG A 318 33.30 -10.43 -4.84
CA ARG A 318 32.98 -10.80 -3.46
C ARG A 318 34.07 -10.33 -2.53
N VAL A 319 33.65 -9.64 -1.45
CA VAL A 319 34.57 -9.07 -0.46
C VAL A 319 34.02 -9.18 0.95
N VAL A 320 34.90 -8.98 1.94
CA VAL A 320 34.49 -8.84 3.34
C VAL A 320 34.64 -7.39 3.76
N LEU A 321 33.49 -6.75 4.00
CA LEU A 321 33.41 -5.41 4.58
C LEU A 321 33.55 -5.50 6.09
N LYS A 322 34.65 -4.98 6.63
CA LYS A 322 34.94 -5.00 8.06
C LYS A 322 34.17 -3.94 8.81
N ASP A 323 33.71 -4.26 10.03
CA ASP A 323 32.97 -3.35 10.92
C ASP A 323 31.80 -2.62 10.20
N ALA A 324 31.05 -3.37 9.38
CA ALA A 324 29.93 -2.84 8.62
C ALA A 324 28.84 -2.26 9.54
N LYS A 325 28.31 -1.10 9.20
CA LYS A 325 27.14 -0.54 9.84
C LYS A 325 25.91 -1.23 9.27
N LEU A 326 25.26 -2.04 10.11
CA LEU A 326 24.12 -2.84 9.69
C LEU A 326 22.85 -2.00 9.57
N TRP A 327 22.02 -2.31 8.60
CA TRP A 327 20.66 -1.77 8.46
C TRP A 327 19.67 -2.60 9.29
N TRP A 328 18.73 -1.92 9.95
CA TRP A 328 17.70 -2.52 10.79
C TRP A 328 16.31 -1.97 10.50
N PRO A 329 15.24 -2.75 10.70
CA PRO A 329 13.87 -2.24 10.67
C PRO A 329 13.60 -1.21 11.78
N ASN A 330 12.56 -0.41 11.59
CA ASN A 330 12.08 0.57 12.55
C ASN A 330 11.91 -0.03 13.96
N GLY A 331 12.47 0.63 14.99
CA GLY A 331 12.43 0.18 16.38
C GLY A 331 13.46 -0.90 16.75
N TYR A 332 14.13 -1.54 15.79
CA TYR A 332 15.10 -2.62 16.03
C TYR A 332 16.57 -2.19 15.95
N GLY A 333 16.86 -1.00 15.48
CA GLY A 333 18.20 -0.45 15.34
C GLY A 333 18.25 0.71 14.34
N ALA A 334 19.45 1.10 13.93
CA ALA A 334 19.65 2.21 13.00
C ALA A 334 19.48 1.79 11.54
N GLN A 335 18.89 2.68 10.72
CA GLN A 335 18.72 2.51 9.27
C GLN A 335 19.97 3.00 8.53
N ASN A 336 21.11 2.31 8.72
CA ASN A 336 22.37 2.67 8.07
C ASN A 336 22.32 2.37 6.57
N LEU A 337 22.46 3.42 5.75
CA LEU A 337 22.45 3.31 4.30
C LEU A 337 23.78 3.79 3.72
N TYR A 338 24.42 2.94 2.96
CA TYR A 338 25.63 3.26 2.19
C TYR A 338 25.24 3.88 0.86
N THR A 339 26.02 4.85 0.40
CA THR A 339 25.95 5.31 -0.99
C THR A 339 26.85 4.43 -1.84
N PHE A 340 26.28 3.81 -2.86
CA PHE A 340 26.98 3.01 -3.84
C PHE A 340 27.05 3.77 -5.17
N THR A 341 28.25 3.93 -5.70
CA THR A 341 28.51 4.55 -7.00
C THR A 341 29.32 3.61 -7.88
N ALA A 342 29.11 3.68 -9.20
CA ALA A 342 29.86 2.90 -10.17
C ALA A 342 30.04 3.71 -11.46
N ARG A 343 31.17 3.46 -12.15
CA ARG A 343 31.44 4.06 -13.46
C ARG A 343 32.19 3.09 -14.36
N CYS A 344 31.92 3.18 -15.67
CA CYS A 344 32.62 2.43 -16.70
C CYS A 344 33.38 3.38 -17.61
N THR A 345 34.64 3.06 -17.91
CA THR A 345 35.45 3.76 -18.90
C THR A 345 35.85 2.82 -20.03
N ALA A 346 35.32 3.05 -21.22
CA ALA A 346 35.65 2.26 -22.42
C ALA A 346 36.12 3.20 -23.54
N ARG A 347 37.28 2.95 -24.15
CA ARG A 347 37.84 3.77 -25.23
C ARG A 347 38.00 5.24 -24.88
N GLY A 348 38.26 5.58 -23.62
CA GLY A 348 38.38 6.93 -23.11
C GLY A 348 37.03 7.67 -22.88
N ILE A 349 35.88 6.98 -23.03
CA ILE A 349 34.57 7.51 -22.72
C ILE A 349 34.11 6.93 -21.37
N THR A 350 33.82 7.80 -20.42
CA THR A 350 33.36 7.43 -19.09
C THR A 350 31.86 7.69 -18.91
N HIS A 351 31.16 6.69 -18.39
CA HIS A 351 29.75 6.80 -17.97
C HIS A 351 29.61 6.48 -16.49
N GLU A 352 28.94 7.37 -15.76
CA GLU A 352 28.62 7.17 -14.34
C GLU A 352 27.21 6.60 -14.22
N ALA A 353 27.04 5.59 -13.36
CA ALA A 353 25.73 5.08 -13.00
C ALA A 353 25.06 6.01 -11.96
N LYS A 354 23.71 6.00 -11.93
CA LYS A 354 22.96 6.69 -10.88
C LYS A 354 23.36 6.11 -9.52
N PRO A 355 23.75 6.93 -8.53
CA PRO A 355 24.05 6.47 -7.18
C PRO A 355 22.85 5.73 -6.55
N LYS A 356 23.13 4.70 -5.75
CA LYS A 356 22.12 3.90 -5.04
C LYS A 356 22.37 3.90 -3.54
N LYS A 357 21.29 3.77 -2.76
CA LYS A 357 21.37 3.55 -1.31
C LYS A 357 21.32 2.05 -1.03
N ILE A 358 22.28 1.54 -0.27
CA ILE A 358 22.45 0.11 0.03
C ILE A 358 22.42 -0.09 1.54
N GLY A 359 21.59 -0.99 2.03
CA GLY A 359 21.61 -1.43 3.43
C GLY A 359 22.26 -2.79 3.57
N ILE A 360 23.27 -2.89 4.45
CA ILE A 360 23.95 -4.15 4.75
C ILE A 360 23.14 -4.92 5.79
N ARG A 361 22.51 -6.02 5.39
CA ARG A 361 21.68 -6.85 6.26
C ARG A 361 21.54 -8.26 5.71
N THR A 362 21.36 -9.25 6.59
CA THR A 362 20.86 -10.57 6.21
C THR A 362 19.36 -10.68 6.43
N LEU A 363 18.71 -11.50 5.63
CA LEU A 363 17.29 -11.77 5.69
C LEU A 363 17.01 -13.26 5.59
N SER A 364 16.12 -13.77 6.42
CA SER A 364 15.57 -15.12 6.29
C SER A 364 14.15 -15.19 6.87
N ILE A 365 13.39 -16.20 6.45
CA ILE A 365 12.10 -16.55 7.08
C ILE A 365 12.29 -17.89 7.78
N ASP A 366 11.88 -17.96 9.05
CA ASP A 366 11.89 -19.18 9.85
C ASP A 366 10.60 -19.96 9.66
N PHE A 367 10.66 -21.09 8.97
CA PHE A 367 9.59 -22.05 8.76
C PHE A 367 9.77 -23.32 9.59
N SER A 368 10.51 -23.27 10.68
CA SER A 368 10.79 -24.45 11.50
C SER A 368 9.49 -25.04 12.08
N LYS A 369 9.43 -26.37 12.10
CA LYS A 369 8.30 -27.14 12.60
C LYS A 369 8.20 -27.04 14.12
N LEU A 370 7.00 -26.88 14.63
CA LEU A 370 6.68 -26.85 16.05
C LEU A 370 6.25 -28.24 16.55
N PRO A 371 6.22 -28.48 17.88
CA PRO A 371 5.81 -29.78 18.45
C PRO A 371 4.39 -30.21 18.13
N ASP A 372 3.52 -29.30 17.85
CA ASP A 372 2.10 -29.51 17.45
C ASP A 372 1.91 -29.74 15.95
N GLU A 373 3.00 -30.01 15.22
CA GLU A 373 3.07 -30.18 13.76
C GLU A 373 2.91 -28.88 12.93
N SER A 374 2.50 -27.78 13.53
CA SER A 374 2.44 -26.47 12.89
C SER A 374 3.83 -25.90 12.60
N ARG A 375 3.93 -24.77 11.90
CA ARG A 375 5.21 -24.12 11.56
C ARG A 375 5.28 -22.69 12.06
N ASN A 376 6.51 -22.27 12.38
CA ASN A 376 6.84 -20.87 12.55
C ASN A 376 6.67 -20.10 11.23
N PHE A 377 6.49 -18.76 11.33
CA PHE A 377 6.53 -17.86 10.21
C PHE A 377 7.14 -16.52 10.64
N PHE A 378 8.45 -16.52 10.93
CA PHE A 378 9.14 -15.33 11.43
C PHE A 378 10.15 -14.78 10.44
N PHE A 379 10.06 -13.49 10.16
CA PHE A 379 11.13 -12.77 9.51
C PHE A 379 12.30 -12.57 10.48
N LYS A 380 13.51 -12.83 10.02
CA LYS A 380 14.76 -12.59 10.76
C LYS A 380 15.62 -11.63 9.97
N ILE A 381 15.95 -10.51 10.57
CA ILE A 381 16.91 -9.53 10.05
C ILE A 381 18.16 -9.60 10.94
N ASN A 382 19.32 -9.78 10.33
CA ASN A 382 20.62 -9.94 11.04
C ASN A 382 20.54 -11.02 12.14
N GLY A 383 19.78 -12.09 11.89
CA GLY A 383 19.56 -13.17 12.83
C GLY A 383 18.52 -12.89 13.93
N THR A 384 18.05 -11.66 14.09
CA THR A 384 17.06 -11.26 15.08
C THR A 384 15.65 -11.43 14.52
N ARG A 385 14.76 -12.05 15.31
CA ARG A 385 13.34 -12.19 15.01
C ARG A 385 12.67 -10.82 15.04
N ILE A 386 11.90 -10.50 14.00
CA ILE A 386 11.12 -9.27 13.87
C ILE A 386 9.63 -9.61 14.04
N PHE A 387 8.93 -8.87 14.89
CA PHE A 387 7.48 -8.86 14.87
C PHE A 387 7.03 -7.84 13.80
N CYS A 388 6.37 -8.32 12.75
CA CYS A 388 5.94 -7.49 11.64
C CYS A 388 4.65 -6.75 12.00
N LYS A 389 4.74 -5.44 12.25
CA LYS A 389 3.62 -4.54 12.57
C LYS A 389 3.35 -3.63 11.40
N GLY A 390 2.10 -3.49 10.98
CA GLY A 390 1.83 -2.56 9.91
C GLY A 390 0.48 -2.70 9.25
N GLY A 391 0.48 -2.47 7.94
CA GLY A 391 -0.75 -2.52 7.15
C GLY A 391 -0.50 -2.74 5.68
N ASN A 392 -1.58 -3.02 4.98
CA ASN A 392 -1.59 -3.17 3.53
C ASN A 392 -1.55 -1.78 2.88
N TRP A 393 -0.61 -1.61 1.98
CA TRP A 393 -0.47 -0.43 1.16
C TRP A 393 -1.27 -0.60 -0.13
N VAL A 394 -2.12 0.38 -0.43
CA VAL A 394 -2.76 0.54 -1.73
C VAL A 394 -2.24 1.82 -2.39
N PRO A 395 -2.38 2.01 -3.71
CA PRO A 395 -1.97 3.24 -4.36
C PRO A 395 -2.57 4.47 -3.68
N THR A 396 -1.84 5.58 -3.64
CA THR A 396 -2.19 6.77 -2.86
C THR A 396 -3.26 7.65 -3.51
N ASP A 397 -3.59 7.39 -4.77
CA ASP A 397 -4.59 8.12 -5.55
C ASP A 397 -5.18 7.17 -6.61
N SER A 398 -6.48 7.21 -6.86
CA SER A 398 -7.08 6.43 -7.95
C SER A 398 -6.65 6.96 -9.34
N ILE A 399 -6.24 8.23 -9.42
CA ILE A 399 -5.53 8.80 -10.56
C ILE A 399 -4.02 8.71 -10.26
N TYR A 400 -3.50 7.51 -10.12
CA TYR A 400 -2.22 7.18 -9.50
C TYR A 400 -0.98 7.84 -10.16
N LEU A 401 -1.09 8.28 -11.42
CA LEU A 401 -0.01 8.97 -12.13
C LEU A 401 0.19 10.43 -11.68
N ARG A 402 -0.73 11.01 -10.90
CA ARG A 402 -0.63 12.39 -10.39
C ARG A 402 -0.09 12.49 -8.96
N THR A 403 0.21 11.38 -8.31
CA THR A 403 0.67 11.38 -6.90
C THR A 403 2.02 12.07 -6.76
N PRO A 404 2.15 13.13 -5.95
CA PRO A 404 3.44 13.78 -5.71
C PRO A 404 4.30 12.98 -4.73
N ASP A 405 5.64 13.09 -4.89
CA ASP A 405 6.62 12.37 -4.07
C ASP A 405 6.47 12.61 -2.56
N GLU A 406 6.03 13.81 -2.18
CA GLU A 406 5.81 14.21 -0.79
C GLU A 406 4.74 13.36 -0.10
N ASN A 407 3.73 12.88 -0.83
CA ASN A 407 2.69 12.02 -0.28
C ASN A 407 3.27 10.67 0.16
N TYR A 408 4.17 10.08 -0.65
CA TYR A 408 4.87 8.85 -0.27
C TYR A 408 5.71 9.05 0.98
N LYS A 409 6.49 10.14 1.04
CA LYS A 409 7.29 10.46 2.21
C LYS A 409 6.43 10.62 3.46
N LYS A 410 5.33 11.38 3.35
CA LYS A 410 4.40 11.61 4.46
C LYS A 410 3.83 10.30 4.97
N LEU A 411 3.26 9.48 4.10
CA LEU A 411 2.66 8.21 4.48
C LEU A 411 3.69 7.25 5.10
N VAL A 412 4.88 7.09 4.52
CA VAL A 412 5.91 6.22 5.10
C VAL A 412 6.36 6.73 6.48
N SER A 413 6.53 8.04 6.63
CA SER A 413 6.90 8.63 7.94
C SER A 413 5.80 8.46 8.99
N GLU A 414 4.51 8.55 8.60
CA GLU A 414 3.37 8.30 9.50
C GLU A 414 3.30 6.84 9.95
N GLY A 415 3.54 5.89 9.04
CA GLY A 415 3.65 4.48 9.39
C GLY A 415 4.78 4.24 10.39
N ALA A 416 5.94 4.83 10.15
CA ALA A 416 7.07 4.73 11.09
C ALA A 416 6.75 5.34 12.46
N ALA A 417 6.05 6.49 12.49
CA ALA A 417 5.58 7.15 13.72
C ALA A 417 4.51 6.33 14.46
N ALA A 418 3.78 5.46 13.76
CA ALA A 418 2.85 4.49 14.33
C ALA A 418 3.52 3.15 14.71
N HIS A 419 4.87 3.10 14.76
CA HIS A 419 5.68 1.91 15.09
C HIS A 419 5.57 0.77 14.07
N PHE A 420 5.19 1.06 12.83
CA PHE A 420 5.18 0.06 11.79
C PHE A 420 6.60 -0.43 11.48
N THR A 421 6.70 -1.72 11.18
CA THR A 421 7.93 -2.37 10.72
C THR A 421 7.78 -2.95 9.33
N MET A 422 6.53 -3.05 8.82
CA MET A 422 6.26 -3.65 7.52
C MET A 422 5.03 -3.02 6.84
N PHE A 423 5.11 -2.80 5.53
CA PHE A 423 3.95 -2.69 4.66
C PHE A 423 3.82 -3.94 3.80
N ARG A 424 2.59 -4.32 3.49
CA ARG A 424 2.33 -5.24 2.40
C ARG A 424 1.85 -4.45 1.18
N MET A 425 2.55 -4.60 0.06
CA MET A 425 2.18 -4.01 -1.22
C MET A 425 1.14 -4.91 -1.88
N TRP A 426 -0.10 -4.48 -1.89
CA TRP A 426 -1.22 -5.30 -2.37
C TRP A 426 -1.20 -5.50 -3.89
N GLY A 427 -1.46 -6.74 -4.35
CA GLY A 427 -1.31 -7.18 -5.73
C GLY A 427 -2.28 -6.61 -6.77
N GLY A 428 -3.30 -5.87 -6.36
CA GLY A 428 -4.19 -5.14 -7.29
C GLY A 428 -3.76 -3.69 -7.55
N GLY A 429 -2.66 -3.25 -6.92
CA GLY A 429 -2.12 -1.90 -6.97
C GLY A 429 -1.13 -1.66 -8.10
N THR A 430 -0.02 -1.01 -7.76
CA THR A 430 1.08 -0.70 -8.68
C THR A 430 2.44 -0.90 -8.00
N TYR A 431 3.49 -1.02 -8.82
CA TYR A 431 4.86 -0.87 -8.31
C TYR A 431 5.13 0.62 -8.16
N GLU A 432 5.33 1.06 -6.93
CA GLU A 432 5.50 2.46 -6.59
C GLU A 432 6.78 3.08 -7.19
N PRO A 433 6.93 4.41 -7.22
CA PRO A 433 8.16 5.05 -7.67
C PRO A 433 9.35 4.75 -6.75
N ASP A 434 10.58 4.92 -7.27
CA ASP A 434 11.80 4.64 -6.53
C ASP A 434 11.88 5.38 -5.18
N CYS A 435 11.36 6.63 -5.12
CA CYS A 435 11.33 7.42 -3.89
C CYS A 435 10.56 6.73 -2.75
N PHE A 436 9.50 5.96 -3.04
CA PHE A 436 8.79 5.18 -2.03
C PHE A 436 9.69 4.13 -1.38
N TYR A 437 10.44 3.36 -2.18
CA TYR A 437 11.38 2.34 -1.68
C TYR A 437 12.56 2.97 -0.96
N ASP A 438 13.02 4.14 -1.43
CA ASP A 438 14.02 4.95 -0.72
C ASP A 438 13.51 5.33 0.67
N TYR A 439 12.29 5.87 0.78
CA TYR A 439 11.70 6.24 2.08
C TYR A 439 11.47 5.02 2.97
N CYS A 440 10.96 3.89 2.44
CA CYS A 440 10.83 2.67 3.24
C CYS A 440 12.18 2.21 3.79
N SER A 441 13.26 2.32 2.99
CA SER A 441 14.61 1.99 3.42
C SER A 441 15.16 2.96 4.48
N GLU A 442 14.87 4.26 4.34
CA GLU A 442 15.28 5.31 5.28
C GLU A 442 14.56 5.23 6.62
N TYR A 443 13.27 4.89 6.61
CA TYR A 443 12.46 4.76 7.82
C TYR A 443 12.45 3.35 8.42
N GLY A 444 13.09 2.38 7.77
CA GLY A 444 13.18 1.01 8.27
C GLY A 444 11.90 0.20 8.13
N ILE A 445 11.09 0.46 7.11
CA ILE A 445 9.86 -0.27 6.85
C ILE A 445 10.14 -1.40 5.86
N LEU A 446 9.98 -2.65 6.30
CA LEU A 446 10.06 -3.83 5.46
C LEU A 446 8.88 -3.90 4.47
N LEU A 447 9.07 -4.55 3.34
CA LEU A 447 8.03 -4.75 2.34
C LEU A 447 7.77 -6.24 2.09
N MET A 448 6.54 -6.66 2.32
CA MET A 448 5.95 -7.85 1.75
C MET A 448 5.30 -7.43 0.42
N HIS A 449 5.93 -7.77 -0.70
CA HIS A 449 5.57 -7.17 -1.98
C HIS A 449 4.92 -8.19 -2.92
N ASP A 450 3.61 -8.02 -3.16
CA ASP A 450 2.92 -8.80 -4.18
C ASP A 450 3.38 -8.36 -5.59
N PHE A 451 3.48 -9.31 -6.50
CA PHE A 451 3.37 -8.99 -7.92
C PHE A 451 1.94 -8.57 -8.25
N MET A 452 1.77 -7.74 -9.27
CA MET A 452 0.47 -7.07 -9.53
C MET A 452 -0.57 -8.00 -10.16
N TYR A 453 -1.03 -8.97 -9.35
CA TYR A 453 -2.10 -9.92 -9.65
C TYR A 453 -2.99 -10.07 -8.42
N ALA A 454 -4.32 -9.96 -8.57
CA ALA A 454 -5.25 -10.01 -7.44
C ALA A 454 -6.61 -10.60 -7.81
N CYS A 455 -7.14 -11.46 -6.96
CA CYS A 455 -8.54 -11.90 -6.90
C CYS A 455 -9.14 -12.27 -8.27
N ALA A 456 -8.38 -12.92 -9.15
CA ALA A 456 -8.82 -13.26 -10.51
C ALA A 456 -8.03 -14.43 -11.08
N PHE A 457 -8.57 -15.05 -12.14
CA PHE A 457 -7.90 -16.11 -12.89
C PHE A 457 -7.21 -15.54 -14.10
N TYR A 458 -5.88 -15.59 -14.12
CA TYR A 458 -5.09 -14.98 -15.17
C TYR A 458 -4.82 -15.95 -16.35
N PRO A 459 -4.81 -15.45 -17.61
CA PRO A 459 -4.79 -16.27 -18.82
C PRO A 459 -3.40 -16.80 -19.17
N ASP A 460 -2.84 -17.67 -18.35
CA ASP A 460 -1.50 -18.24 -18.50
C ASP A 460 -1.37 -19.26 -19.65
N GLN A 461 -2.43 -19.49 -20.44
CA GLN A 461 -2.38 -20.25 -21.69
C GLN A 461 -2.10 -19.36 -22.92
N LYS A 462 -1.98 -18.03 -22.74
CA LYS A 462 -1.72 -17.09 -23.83
C LYS A 462 -0.24 -16.70 -23.84
N ASP A 463 0.46 -17.05 -24.89
CA ASP A 463 1.91 -16.78 -25.02
C ASP A 463 2.23 -15.28 -24.91
N SER A 464 1.40 -14.40 -25.48
CA SER A 464 1.57 -12.95 -25.37
C SER A 464 1.45 -12.46 -23.92
N PHE A 465 0.50 -13.01 -23.16
CA PHE A 465 0.35 -12.66 -21.75
C PHE A 465 1.51 -13.19 -20.90
N LEU A 466 1.97 -14.42 -21.15
CA LEU A 466 3.15 -14.99 -20.48
C LEU A 466 4.41 -14.18 -20.77
N TYR A 467 4.58 -13.72 -22.01
CA TYR A 467 5.68 -12.85 -22.39
C TYR A 467 5.69 -11.54 -21.58
N GLU A 468 4.55 -10.89 -21.45
CA GLU A 468 4.44 -9.66 -20.65
C GLU A 468 4.62 -9.94 -19.16
N ALA A 469 4.13 -11.06 -18.64
CA ALA A 469 4.34 -11.48 -17.26
C ALA A 469 5.83 -11.74 -16.95
N GLU A 470 6.57 -12.36 -17.88
CA GLU A 470 8.01 -12.60 -17.74
C GLU A 470 8.80 -11.28 -17.80
N ARG A 471 8.49 -10.39 -18.75
CA ARG A 471 9.10 -9.05 -18.84
C ARG A 471 8.91 -8.26 -17.55
N GLU A 472 7.71 -8.26 -17.00
CA GLU A 472 7.38 -7.57 -15.75
C GLU A 472 8.16 -8.14 -14.58
N ALA A 473 8.15 -9.47 -14.41
CA ALA A 473 8.84 -10.14 -13.33
C ALA A 473 10.35 -9.86 -13.37
N GLU A 474 10.98 -9.99 -14.55
CA GLU A 474 12.41 -9.69 -14.73
C GLU A 474 12.72 -8.20 -14.48
N TYR A 475 11.89 -7.29 -14.99
CA TYR A 475 12.11 -5.85 -14.83
C TYR A 475 12.00 -5.43 -13.37
N GLN A 476 10.93 -5.82 -12.69
CA GLN A 476 10.65 -5.35 -11.32
C GLN A 476 11.58 -5.99 -10.29
N THR A 477 11.88 -7.28 -10.41
CA THR A 477 12.83 -7.94 -9.50
C THR A 477 14.24 -7.37 -9.63
N LYS A 478 14.66 -7.00 -10.85
CA LYS A 478 15.94 -6.32 -11.10
C LYS A 478 15.94 -4.89 -10.52
N ARG A 479 14.87 -4.12 -10.76
CA ARG A 479 14.74 -2.73 -10.27
C ARG A 479 14.82 -2.66 -8.76
N LEU A 480 14.13 -3.57 -8.07
CA LEU A 480 13.93 -3.50 -6.62
C LEU A 480 14.95 -4.33 -5.80
N ALA A 481 15.82 -5.12 -6.44
CA ALA A 481 16.74 -6.03 -5.77
C ALA A 481 17.69 -5.38 -4.75
N HIS A 482 18.06 -4.12 -4.95
CA HIS A 482 19.06 -3.44 -4.12
C HIS A 482 18.47 -2.77 -2.87
N TYR A 483 17.15 -2.65 -2.75
CA TYR A 483 16.51 -1.98 -1.62
C TYR A 483 16.51 -2.86 -0.37
N PRO A 484 17.07 -2.41 0.77
CA PRO A 484 17.08 -3.22 2.01
C PRO A 484 15.70 -3.40 2.63
N CYS A 485 14.72 -2.58 2.26
CA CYS A 485 13.34 -2.74 2.71
C CYS A 485 12.64 -3.98 2.14
N MET A 486 13.07 -4.53 0.99
CA MET A 486 12.46 -5.72 0.39
C MET A 486 12.64 -6.94 1.28
N ALA A 487 11.55 -7.54 1.77
CA ALA A 487 11.58 -8.66 2.71
C ALA A 487 11.06 -9.98 2.12
N VAL A 488 10.06 -9.94 1.26
CA VAL A 488 9.52 -11.12 0.57
C VAL A 488 8.78 -10.69 -0.69
N TRP A 489 8.94 -11.45 -1.76
CA TRP A 489 8.09 -11.39 -2.94
C TRP A 489 6.92 -12.35 -2.78
N THR A 490 5.71 -11.89 -3.09
CA THR A 490 4.51 -12.72 -3.10
C THR A 490 3.88 -12.71 -4.49
N GLY A 491 3.52 -13.88 -5.00
CA GLY A 491 3.13 -14.04 -6.41
C GLY A 491 1.82 -13.34 -6.76
N ASN A 492 0.88 -13.26 -5.82
CA ASN A 492 -0.44 -12.67 -6.04
C ASN A 492 -1.22 -12.50 -4.73
N ASN A 493 -2.29 -11.70 -4.79
CA ASN A 493 -3.31 -11.60 -3.74
C ASN A 493 -4.43 -12.60 -3.97
N GLU A 494 -4.64 -13.55 -3.02
CA GLU A 494 -5.81 -14.41 -2.82
C GLU A 494 -6.16 -15.37 -3.98
N ILE A 495 -5.32 -15.54 -4.98
CA ILE A 495 -5.67 -16.43 -6.11
C ILE A 495 -5.64 -17.88 -5.66
N ALA A 496 -4.67 -18.30 -4.83
CA ALA A 496 -4.65 -19.66 -4.30
C ALA A 496 -5.85 -19.93 -3.37
N GLU A 497 -6.22 -18.96 -2.53
CA GLU A 497 -7.40 -19.05 -1.64
C GLU A 497 -8.70 -19.20 -2.45
N SER A 498 -8.81 -18.46 -3.56
CA SER A 498 -10.02 -18.51 -4.39
C SER A 498 -10.32 -19.92 -4.91
N TYR A 499 -9.30 -20.72 -5.17
CA TYR A 499 -9.44 -22.12 -5.60
C TYR A 499 -9.95 -23.04 -4.49
N THR A 500 -9.51 -22.79 -3.25
CA THR A 500 -9.85 -23.67 -2.13
C THR A 500 -11.14 -23.28 -1.42
N ASP A 501 -11.39 -21.99 -1.27
CA ASP A 501 -12.41 -21.52 -0.33
C ASP A 501 -13.55 -20.70 -0.96
N TRP A 502 -13.30 -19.91 -2.04
CA TRP A 502 -14.37 -19.04 -2.56
C TRP A 502 -15.31 -19.73 -3.53
N PHE A 503 -14.80 -20.65 -4.35
CA PHE A 503 -15.54 -21.24 -5.47
C PHE A 503 -15.51 -22.77 -5.50
N PRO A 504 -15.77 -23.46 -4.37
CA PRO A 504 -15.81 -24.91 -4.38
C PRO A 504 -16.91 -25.38 -5.35
N GLY A 505 -16.50 -26.01 -6.44
CA GLY A 505 -17.39 -26.53 -7.46
C GLY A 505 -17.73 -25.60 -8.65
N MET A 506 -17.29 -24.36 -8.65
CA MET A 506 -17.41 -23.45 -9.83
C MET A 506 -16.20 -23.53 -10.76
N LEU A 507 -15.09 -24.05 -10.28
CA LEU A 507 -13.86 -24.16 -11.04
C LEU A 507 -13.71 -25.54 -11.63
N GLN A 508 -13.10 -25.60 -12.81
CA GLN A 508 -12.60 -26.87 -13.32
C GLN A 508 -11.49 -27.30 -12.36
N PRO A 509 -11.69 -28.38 -11.56
CA PRO A 509 -10.75 -28.72 -10.48
C PRO A 509 -9.37 -29.17 -10.98
N GLU A 510 -9.20 -29.26 -12.29
CA GLU A 510 -8.04 -29.84 -12.96
C GLU A 510 -6.99 -28.82 -13.37
N ARG A 511 -7.26 -27.50 -13.19
CA ARG A 511 -6.30 -26.47 -13.63
C ARG A 511 -6.27 -25.28 -12.67
N TYR A 512 -5.07 -24.93 -12.21
CA TYR A 512 -4.76 -23.68 -11.54
C TYR A 512 -4.39 -22.60 -12.57
N TRP A 513 -5.30 -21.64 -12.80
CA TRP A 513 -5.07 -20.53 -13.72
C TRP A 513 -4.03 -19.56 -13.16
N GLY A 514 -2.98 -19.26 -13.92
CA GLY A 514 -1.83 -18.51 -13.48
C GLY A 514 -0.67 -19.37 -12.96
N ASP A 515 -0.81 -20.72 -13.01
CA ASP A 515 0.24 -21.65 -12.57
C ASP A 515 1.61 -21.35 -13.18
N GLN A 516 1.64 -21.12 -14.52
CA GLN A 516 2.88 -20.80 -15.23
C GLN A 516 3.52 -19.50 -14.71
N ILE A 517 2.70 -18.54 -14.30
CA ILE A 517 3.18 -17.25 -13.79
C ILE A 517 3.71 -17.41 -12.38
N PHE A 518 2.86 -17.94 -11.46
CA PHE A 518 3.13 -17.90 -10.03
C PHE A 518 4.12 -19.00 -9.57
N ASN A 519 4.16 -20.13 -10.24
CA ASN A 519 5.00 -21.24 -9.85
C ASN A 519 6.26 -21.43 -10.72
N TYR A 520 6.38 -20.72 -11.86
CA TYR A 520 7.54 -20.87 -12.74
C TYR A 520 8.19 -19.54 -13.14
N ILE A 521 7.45 -18.57 -13.69
CA ILE A 521 8.01 -17.30 -14.18
C ILE A 521 8.54 -16.45 -13.04
N GLN A 522 7.68 -16.10 -12.10
CA GLN A 522 8.04 -15.19 -11.00
C GLN A 522 9.16 -15.75 -10.11
N PRO A 523 9.11 -17.00 -9.62
CA PRO A 523 10.21 -17.52 -8.79
C PRO A 523 11.53 -17.59 -9.54
N ARG A 524 11.52 -17.84 -10.85
CA ARG A 524 12.72 -17.81 -11.69
C ARG A 524 13.30 -16.41 -11.80
N ALA A 525 12.46 -15.39 -12.02
CA ALA A 525 12.89 -13.99 -12.08
C ALA A 525 13.45 -13.53 -10.72
N VAL A 526 12.81 -13.91 -9.61
CA VAL A 526 13.30 -13.63 -8.25
C VAL A 526 14.65 -14.31 -8.03
N GLN A 527 14.77 -15.59 -8.36
CA GLN A 527 16.05 -16.32 -8.21
C GLN A 527 17.17 -15.71 -9.06
N HIS A 528 16.86 -15.16 -10.22
CA HIS A 528 17.82 -14.54 -11.12
C HIS A 528 18.28 -13.16 -10.62
N ASN A 529 17.36 -12.31 -10.26
CA ASN A 529 17.64 -10.89 -9.99
C ASN A 529 17.78 -10.52 -8.51
N SER A 530 17.12 -11.26 -7.61
CA SER A 530 17.08 -10.97 -6.17
C SER A 530 17.10 -12.25 -5.30
N PRO A 531 18.10 -13.12 -5.46
CA PRO A 531 18.12 -14.49 -4.89
C PRO A 531 18.09 -14.54 -3.37
N LEU A 532 18.44 -13.45 -2.68
CA LEU A 532 18.44 -13.36 -1.22
C LEU A 532 17.10 -12.89 -0.65
N ILE A 533 16.12 -12.55 -1.51
CA ILE A 533 14.76 -12.19 -1.09
C ILE A 533 13.87 -13.42 -1.30
N PRO A 534 13.24 -13.96 -0.25
CA PRO A 534 12.33 -15.10 -0.36
C PRO A 534 11.17 -14.86 -1.31
N TYR A 535 10.61 -15.93 -1.87
CA TYR A 535 9.43 -15.90 -2.71
C TYR A 535 8.34 -16.81 -2.16
N MET A 536 7.08 -16.34 -2.19
CA MET A 536 5.87 -17.08 -1.87
C MET A 536 4.91 -17.00 -3.08
N PRO A 537 4.32 -18.12 -3.54
CA PRO A 537 3.50 -18.11 -4.76
C PRO A 537 2.18 -17.31 -4.66
N SER A 538 1.67 -17.10 -3.46
CA SER A 538 0.43 -16.35 -3.19
C SER A 538 0.45 -15.78 -1.77
N THR A 539 -0.47 -14.92 -1.43
CA THR A 539 -0.83 -14.53 -0.08
C THR A 539 -2.36 -14.52 0.03
N PRO A 540 -2.98 -15.24 1.01
CA PRO A 540 -2.31 -16.13 1.96
C PRO A 540 -1.78 -17.40 1.28
N TYR A 541 -0.76 -18.05 1.91
CA TYR A 541 -0.16 -19.27 1.39
C TYR A 541 0.37 -20.19 2.51
N PHE A 542 0.59 -21.46 2.19
CA PHE A 542 1.02 -22.59 2.97
C PHE A 542 -0.11 -23.40 3.64
N GLY A 543 0.20 -24.65 4.01
CA GLY A 543 -0.72 -25.63 4.57
C GLY A 543 -1.50 -26.40 3.51
N GLU A 544 -2.46 -27.23 3.96
CA GLU A 544 -3.34 -28.00 3.07
C GLU A 544 -4.32 -27.12 2.27
N ARG A 545 -4.61 -25.95 2.83
CA ARG A 545 -5.39 -24.87 2.19
C ARG A 545 -4.57 -23.59 2.28
N SER A 546 -4.68 -22.75 1.30
CA SER A 546 -3.88 -21.52 1.23
C SER A 546 -4.19 -20.51 2.34
N ASN A 547 -5.34 -20.60 3.01
CA ASN A 547 -5.69 -19.72 4.12
C ASN A 547 -5.91 -20.52 5.41
N THR A 548 -4.82 -21.03 6.01
CA THR A 548 -4.83 -21.80 7.27
C THR A 548 -4.11 -21.04 8.38
N THR A 549 -4.44 -21.39 9.64
CA THR A 549 -3.82 -20.75 10.81
C THR A 549 -2.57 -21.46 11.32
N GLU A 550 -2.29 -22.66 10.82
CA GLU A 550 -1.21 -23.53 11.30
C GLU A 550 0.13 -23.25 10.63
N GLU A 551 0.10 -22.69 9.41
CA GLU A 551 1.29 -22.43 8.60
C GLU A 551 1.13 -21.13 7.80
N GLY A 552 2.24 -20.40 7.59
CA GLY A 552 2.27 -19.23 6.74
C GLY A 552 1.50 -18.03 7.27
N ASP A 553 0.97 -17.26 6.33
CA ASP A 553 0.18 -16.06 6.59
C ASP A 553 -1.32 -16.31 6.38
N VAL A 554 -2.15 -15.44 6.96
CA VAL A 554 -3.61 -15.57 6.98
C VAL A 554 -4.28 -14.27 6.59
N HIS A 555 -5.29 -14.36 5.70
CA HIS A 555 -6.31 -13.33 5.52
C HIS A 555 -7.49 -13.67 6.45
N ALA A 556 -7.64 -12.91 7.53
CA ALA A 556 -8.48 -13.30 8.65
C ALA A 556 -9.98 -12.97 8.50
N TRP A 557 -10.46 -12.67 7.29
CA TRP A 557 -11.84 -12.25 7.02
C TRP A 557 -12.90 -13.24 7.48
N THR A 558 -12.63 -14.54 7.36
CA THR A 558 -13.59 -15.59 7.71
C THR A 558 -13.62 -15.91 9.20
N TYR A 559 -12.53 -15.61 9.94
CA TYR A 559 -12.43 -15.93 11.36
C TYR A 559 -13.27 -15.02 12.26
N PHE A 560 -13.50 -13.78 11.84
CA PHE A 560 -14.24 -12.78 12.62
C PHE A 560 -15.70 -12.65 12.20
N GLY A 561 -16.27 -13.65 11.53
CA GLY A 561 -17.69 -13.79 11.30
C GLY A 561 -18.19 -13.30 9.97
N ARG A 562 -17.67 -13.85 8.89
CA ARG A 562 -18.35 -13.81 7.62
C ARG A 562 -19.57 -14.73 7.69
N ASP A 563 -20.77 -14.17 7.98
CA ASP A 563 -22.01 -14.89 7.75
C ASP A 563 -22.16 -15.10 6.23
N SER A 564 -22.33 -16.36 5.81
CA SER A 564 -22.52 -16.73 4.40
C SER A 564 -23.74 -16.08 3.72
N LYS A 565 -24.62 -15.46 4.50
CA LYS A 565 -25.83 -14.77 4.00
C LYS A 565 -25.71 -13.25 3.98
N THR A 566 -24.79 -12.69 4.76
CA THR A 566 -24.51 -11.27 4.79
C THR A 566 -23.01 -11.10 4.79
N ARG A 567 -22.43 -10.74 3.66
CA ARG A 567 -20.97 -10.66 3.39
C ARG A 567 -20.13 -9.98 4.47
N PHE A 568 -20.73 -9.32 5.46
CA PHE A 568 -20.06 -8.47 6.44
C PHE A 568 -20.71 -8.47 7.83
N LYS A 569 -21.44 -9.51 8.24
CA LYS A 569 -21.79 -9.65 9.66
C LYS A 569 -20.62 -10.26 10.41
N PHE A 570 -19.85 -9.39 11.03
CA PHE A 570 -18.77 -9.79 11.95
C PHE A 570 -19.37 -10.30 13.26
N SER A 571 -18.87 -11.44 13.74
CA SER A 571 -19.04 -11.79 15.15
C SER A 571 -18.03 -10.93 15.93
N TYR A 572 -18.53 -9.90 16.57
CA TYR A 572 -17.71 -8.97 17.36
C TYR A 572 -17.44 -9.45 18.77
N GLU A 573 -17.36 -10.77 18.97
CA GLU A 573 -16.92 -11.36 20.23
C GLU A 573 -15.41 -11.19 20.34
N LEU A 574 -14.97 -10.21 21.16
CA LEU A 574 -13.55 -9.87 21.30
C LEU A 574 -12.69 -11.04 21.80
N GLU A 575 -13.29 -11.99 22.51
CA GLU A 575 -12.66 -13.24 22.94
C GLU A 575 -12.29 -14.15 21.77
N ALA A 576 -12.87 -13.93 20.59
CA ALA A 576 -12.48 -14.64 19.39
C ALA A 576 -11.06 -14.23 18.93
N PHE A 577 -10.65 -12.97 19.17
CA PHE A 577 -9.30 -12.53 18.87
C PHE A 577 -8.24 -13.25 19.71
N ASP A 578 -8.52 -13.45 21.00
CA ASP A 578 -7.59 -14.19 21.88
C ASP A 578 -7.45 -15.66 21.45
N ARG A 579 -8.53 -16.25 20.94
CA ARG A 579 -8.55 -17.63 20.45
C ARG A 579 -8.03 -17.78 19.03
N PHE A 580 -7.87 -16.69 18.27
CA PHE A 580 -7.40 -16.73 16.88
C PHE A 580 -5.97 -17.29 16.82
N PRO A 581 -5.74 -18.47 16.20
CA PRO A 581 -4.47 -19.18 16.35
C PRO A 581 -3.42 -18.81 15.29
N ALA A 582 -3.66 -17.79 14.45
CA ALA A 582 -2.75 -17.42 13.37
C ALA A 582 -1.37 -17.00 13.88
N ARG A 583 -0.34 -17.33 13.09
CA ARG A 583 1.05 -16.92 13.29
C ARG A 583 1.26 -15.51 12.76
N PHE A 584 0.73 -15.24 11.58
CA PHE A 584 0.90 -13.98 10.87
C PHE A 584 -0.43 -13.63 10.20
N SER A 585 -1.04 -12.53 10.58
CA SER A 585 -2.21 -11.99 9.89
C SER A 585 -1.74 -10.97 8.86
N SER A 586 -1.76 -11.33 7.58
CA SER A 586 -1.34 -10.45 6.49
C SER A 586 -2.46 -9.56 5.98
N GLU A 587 -3.72 -9.89 6.32
CA GLU A 587 -4.88 -9.09 5.94
C GLU A 587 -6.08 -9.32 6.85
N TYR A 588 -6.66 -8.26 7.38
CA TYR A 588 -7.97 -8.19 8.05
C TYR A 588 -8.33 -6.72 8.26
N GLY A 589 -9.61 -6.39 8.41
CA GLY A 589 -9.96 -4.99 8.60
C GLY A 589 -11.34 -4.73 9.19
N PHE A 590 -11.50 -3.52 9.68
CA PHE A 590 -12.72 -2.99 10.26
C PHE A 590 -13.04 -1.62 9.66
N PHE A 591 -14.31 -1.34 9.41
CA PHE A 591 -14.74 -0.06 8.86
C PHE A 591 -14.73 1.06 9.90
N GLY A 592 -14.35 2.27 9.46
CA GLY A 592 -14.48 3.50 10.23
C GLY A 592 -14.58 4.71 9.31
N ALA A 593 -15.26 5.74 9.76
CA ALA A 593 -15.43 6.99 9.01
C ALA A 593 -14.13 7.82 9.01
N GLN A 594 -14.06 8.76 8.06
CA GLN A 594 -13.01 9.78 7.99
C GLN A 594 -13.25 10.87 9.04
N MET A 595 -12.29 11.81 9.10
CA MET A 595 -12.45 13.05 9.86
C MET A 595 -13.49 13.97 9.19
N GLU A 596 -14.10 14.85 9.98
CA GLU A 596 -15.15 15.77 9.51
C GLU A 596 -14.66 16.68 8.36
N SER A 597 -13.43 17.19 8.44
CA SER A 597 -12.82 18.01 7.38
C SER A 597 -12.76 17.29 6.03
N THR A 598 -12.42 16.02 6.05
CA THR A 598 -12.38 15.17 4.85
C THR A 598 -13.77 15.01 4.24
N VAL A 599 -14.78 14.71 5.06
CA VAL A 599 -16.16 14.58 4.60
C VAL A 599 -16.63 15.89 3.97
N ARG A 600 -16.42 17.02 4.65
CA ARG A 600 -16.81 18.35 4.13
C ARG A 600 -16.08 18.70 2.84
N ARG A 601 -14.83 18.28 2.70
CA ARG A 601 -14.02 18.57 1.51
C ARG A 601 -14.58 17.92 0.26
N TYR A 602 -14.89 16.63 0.29
CA TYR A 602 -15.45 15.98 -0.89
C TYR A 602 -16.94 16.31 -1.13
N LEU A 603 -17.69 16.70 -0.11
CA LEU A 603 -19.05 17.20 -0.28
C LEU A 603 -19.11 18.57 -0.97
N ASP A 604 -18.01 19.32 -0.98
CA ASP A 604 -17.86 20.59 -1.72
C ASP A 604 -19.06 21.53 -1.53
N GLY A 605 -19.37 21.84 -0.27
CA GLY A 605 -20.44 22.73 0.12
C GLY A 605 -21.84 22.10 0.24
N GLU A 606 -21.99 20.83 -0.07
CA GLU A 606 -23.23 20.12 0.24
C GLU A 606 -23.34 19.84 1.75
N GLU A 607 -24.57 19.67 2.24
CA GLU A 607 -24.83 19.39 3.64
C GLU A 607 -24.33 17.98 4.02
N MET A 608 -23.61 17.89 5.15
CA MET A 608 -23.24 16.61 5.75
C MET A 608 -24.47 16.00 6.42
N SER A 609 -25.14 15.09 5.73
CA SER A 609 -26.36 14.43 6.17
C SER A 609 -26.35 12.96 5.73
N PHE A 610 -26.85 12.07 6.58
CA PHE A 610 -27.03 10.66 6.24
C PHE A 610 -27.86 10.40 4.98
N ASN A 611 -28.64 11.36 4.55
CA ASN A 611 -29.45 11.28 3.32
C ASN A 611 -28.75 11.88 2.09
N ASN A 612 -27.56 12.52 2.26
CA ASN A 612 -26.84 13.13 1.16
C ASN A 612 -26.35 12.07 0.16
N PRO A 613 -26.74 12.14 -1.14
CA PRO A 613 -26.33 11.16 -2.14
C PRO A 613 -24.81 11.12 -2.38
N SER A 614 -24.12 12.26 -2.32
CA SER A 614 -22.67 12.35 -2.48
C SER A 614 -21.95 11.66 -1.33
N TRP A 615 -22.41 11.86 -0.08
CA TRP A 615 -21.86 11.12 1.05
C TRP A 615 -22.08 9.61 0.94
N LYS A 616 -23.28 9.20 0.49
CA LYS A 616 -23.56 7.78 0.23
C LYS A 616 -22.64 7.19 -0.84
N HIS A 617 -22.34 7.96 -1.89
CA HIS A 617 -21.42 7.55 -2.95
C HIS A 617 -19.99 7.31 -2.42
N HIS A 618 -19.50 8.18 -1.53
CA HIS A 618 -18.19 8.05 -0.88
C HIS A 618 -18.15 7.04 0.27
N GLY A 619 -19.28 6.59 0.76
CA GLY A 619 -19.33 5.68 1.91
C GLY A 619 -19.74 4.25 1.56
N GLU A 620 -20.20 3.97 0.32
CA GLU A 620 -20.95 2.74 0.03
C GLU A 620 -21.92 2.41 1.18
N PHE A 621 -22.69 3.39 1.53
CA PHE A 621 -23.28 3.62 2.83
C PHE A 621 -24.14 2.47 3.34
N GLU A 622 -24.83 1.77 2.43
CA GLU A 622 -25.75 0.71 2.81
C GLU A 622 -24.99 -0.58 3.22
N ARG A 623 -23.89 -0.85 2.54
CA ARG A 623 -23.07 -2.03 2.80
C ARG A 623 -22.21 -1.89 4.05
N LYS A 624 -21.45 -0.78 4.15
CA LYS A 624 -20.48 -0.54 5.24
C LYS A 624 -21.17 -0.07 6.52
N ARG A 625 -22.23 0.75 6.39
CA ARG A 625 -22.95 1.31 7.54
C ARG A 625 -23.55 0.24 8.43
N GLY A 626 -24.21 -0.79 7.87
CA GLY A 626 -24.82 -1.83 8.69
C GLY A 626 -23.80 -2.58 9.59
N ALA A 627 -22.56 -2.74 9.11
CA ALA A 627 -21.49 -3.31 9.91
C ALA A 627 -21.06 -2.34 11.03
N ILE A 628 -20.87 -1.06 10.71
CA ILE A 628 -20.49 -0.01 11.69
C ILE A 628 -21.58 0.14 12.76
N ASP A 629 -22.85 0.25 12.38
CA ASP A 629 -23.99 0.37 13.30
C ASP A 629 -24.01 -0.79 14.29
N GLY A 630 -23.82 -2.01 13.78
CA GLY A 630 -23.83 -3.23 14.59
C GLY A 630 -22.75 -3.24 15.66
N VAL A 631 -21.54 -2.78 15.32
CA VAL A 631 -20.42 -2.70 16.27
C VAL A 631 -20.64 -1.61 17.31
N ILE A 632 -21.05 -0.42 16.90
CA ILE A 632 -21.35 0.69 17.82
C ILE A 632 -22.44 0.26 18.83
N ASN A 633 -23.54 -0.34 18.34
CA ASN A 633 -24.63 -0.82 19.18
C ASN A 633 -24.17 -1.91 20.16
N ARG A 634 -23.27 -2.78 19.76
CA ARG A 634 -22.77 -3.87 20.60
C ARG A 634 -21.85 -3.36 21.73
N HIS A 635 -20.99 -2.39 21.43
CA HIS A 635 -19.85 -2.08 22.28
C HIS A 635 -19.91 -0.72 22.97
N LEU A 636 -20.47 0.31 22.34
CA LEU A 636 -20.35 1.68 22.83
C LEU A 636 -21.67 2.31 23.27
N THR A 637 -22.62 2.47 22.34
CA THR A 637 -23.87 3.21 22.56
C THR A 637 -24.95 2.83 21.55
N GLU A 638 -26.16 3.30 21.76
CA GLU A 638 -27.27 3.14 20.82
C GLU A 638 -27.01 3.99 19.55
N PHE A 639 -26.78 3.35 18.41
CA PHE A 639 -26.47 4.04 17.15
C PHE A 639 -27.58 5.04 16.76
N SER A 640 -28.84 4.71 17.00
CA SER A 640 -29.99 5.57 16.65
C SER A 640 -30.03 6.91 17.38
N THR A 641 -29.19 7.12 18.39
CA THR A 641 -29.08 8.37 19.13
C THR A 641 -27.98 9.29 18.60
N LEU A 642 -27.19 8.82 17.63
CA LEU A 642 -26.06 9.57 17.09
C LEU A 642 -26.52 10.47 15.91
N ASP A 643 -26.04 11.71 15.93
CA ASP A 643 -25.99 12.56 14.75
C ASP A 643 -24.78 12.20 13.85
N GLU A 644 -24.61 12.95 12.77
CA GLU A 644 -23.53 12.72 11.80
C GLU A 644 -22.14 12.84 12.42
N ARG A 645 -21.92 13.79 13.34
CA ARG A 645 -20.63 13.96 14.05
C ARG A 645 -20.37 12.85 15.05
N GLY A 646 -21.39 12.48 15.80
CA GLY A 646 -21.34 11.34 16.70
C GLY A 646 -21.00 10.06 15.94
N TYR A 647 -21.60 9.86 14.75
CA TYR A 647 -21.28 8.74 13.88
C TYR A 647 -19.80 8.73 13.45
N LEU A 648 -19.25 9.87 12.99
CA LEU A 648 -17.83 9.94 12.61
C LEU A 648 -16.93 9.55 13.78
N LEU A 649 -17.17 10.10 14.98
CA LEU A 649 -16.37 9.81 16.17
C LEU A 649 -16.48 8.34 16.60
N TYR A 650 -17.69 7.86 16.83
CA TYR A 650 -17.88 6.52 17.41
C TYR A 650 -17.50 5.39 16.44
N SER A 651 -17.66 5.60 15.11
CA SER A 651 -17.15 4.65 14.13
C SER A 651 -15.63 4.58 14.12
N GLY A 652 -14.95 5.72 14.24
CA GLY A 652 -13.49 5.78 14.35
C GLY A 652 -12.96 5.18 15.65
N ILE A 653 -13.61 5.42 16.79
CA ILE A 653 -13.28 4.78 18.08
C ILE A 653 -13.41 3.26 17.96
N MET A 654 -14.54 2.79 17.41
CA MET A 654 -14.77 1.35 17.26
C MET A 654 -13.74 0.69 16.35
N GLN A 655 -13.45 1.28 15.20
CA GLN A 655 -12.39 0.81 14.31
C GLN A 655 -11.06 0.68 15.06
N GLY A 656 -10.69 1.71 15.81
CA GLY A 656 -9.45 1.76 16.58
C GLY A 656 -9.39 0.69 17.67
N LEU A 657 -10.47 0.52 18.43
CA LEU A 657 -10.56 -0.52 19.46
C LEU A 657 -10.39 -1.93 18.90
N LEU A 658 -11.06 -2.23 17.78
CA LEU A 658 -10.98 -3.55 17.15
C LEU A 658 -9.57 -3.85 16.60
N TYR A 659 -8.93 -2.87 15.97
CA TYR A 659 -7.53 -3.00 15.55
C TYR A 659 -6.59 -3.21 16.73
N ALA A 660 -6.73 -2.44 17.81
CA ALA A 660 -5.90 -2.58 18.99
C ALA A 660 -6.09 -3.94 19.69
N GLU A 661 -7.32 -4.41 19.83
CA GLU A 661 -7.63 -5.74 20.39
C GLU A 661 -7.00 -6.88 19.61
N MET A 662 -7.06 -6.84 18.29
CA MET A 662 -6.44 -7.83 17.43
C MET A 662 -4.91 -7.80 17.54
N ALA A 663 -4.32 -6.60 17.43
CA ALA A 663 -2.88 -6.41 17.54
C ALA A 663 -2.33 -6.96 18.88
N GLU A 664 -2.96 -6.63 20.00
CA GLU A 664 -2.58 -7.13 21.31
C GLU A 664 -2.79 -8.64 21.45
N ALA A 665 -3.88 -9.18 20.87
CA ALA A 665 -4.15 -10.61 20.89
C ALA A 665 -3.09 -11.43 20.16
N ILE A 666 -2.52 -10.93 19.05
CA ILE A 666 -1.43 -11.61 18.33
C ILE A 666 -0.10 -11.41 19.08
N ARG A 667 0.21 -10.19 19.55
CA ARG A 667 1.48 -9.85 20.17
C ARG A 667 1.75 -10.61 21.49
N GLN A 668 0.71 -11.01 22.22
CA GLN A 668 0.87 -11.78 23.46
C GLN A 668 1.15 -13.28 23.25
N LYS A 669 1.12 -13.77 21.99
CA LYS A 669 1.34 -15.20 21.66
C LYS A 669 2.81 -15.48 21.33
N SER A 670 3.36 -16.57 21.86
CA SER A 670 4.77 -16.96 21.64
C SER A 670 5.08 -17.24 20.15
N TYR A 671 4.08 -17.63 19.40
CA TYR A 671 4.16 -17.93 17.98
C TYR A 671 3.68 -16.76 17.10
N GLY A 672 3.19 -15.66 17.67
CA GLY A 672 2.77 -14.46 16.93
C GLY A 672 3.97 -13.83 16.23
N ALA A 673 3.85 -13.58 14.93
CA ALA A 673 4.94 -13.13 14.07
C ALA A 673 4.65 -11.83 13.33
N GLY A 674 3.35 -11.53 13.10
CA GLY A 674 2.99 -10.30 12.40
C GLY A 674 1.50 -10.02 12.39
N ASP A 675 1.20 -8.73 12.24
CA ASP A 675 -0.14 -8.14 12.23
C ASP A 675 -0.17 -6.98 11.24
N LEU A 676 -0.77 -7.20 10.06
CA LEU A 676 -0.90 -6.23 8.99
C LEU A 676 -2.39 -5.96 8.72
N ILE A 677 -2.84 -4.76 9.07
CA ILE A 677 -4.24 -4.37 8.86
C ILE A 677 -4.58 -4.18 7.38
N TRP A 678 -5.79 -4.49 6.98
CA TRP A 678 -6.41 -4.02 5.76
C TRP A 678 -7.30 -2.82 6.08
N MET A 679 -6.93 -1.59 5.69
CA MET A 679 -5.73 -1.23 4.99
C MET A 679 -5.13 0.07 5.59
N TYR A 680 -3.93 0.45 5.16
CA TYR A 680 -3.21 1.56 5.75
C TYR A 680 -3.73 2.93 5.27
N ASN A 681 -3.75 3.14 3.94
CA ASN A 681 -4.04 4.42 3.29
C ASN A 681 -5.13 4.32 2.24
N ASP A 682 -5.83 5.44 1.97
CA ASP A 682 -6.82 5.55 0.92
C ASP A 682 -6.22 6.01 -0.42
N CYS A 683 -6.86 5.61 -1.52
CA CYS A 683 -6.61 6.17 -2.85
C CYS A 683 -7.71 7.13 -3.32
N TRP A 684 -8.80 7.22 -2.58
CA TRP A 684 -9.91 8.12 -2.80
C TRP A 684 -10.66 8.33 -1.48
N PRO A 685 -11.33 9.50 -1.27
CA PRO A 685 -11.93 9.79 0.03
C PRO A 685 -13.19 8.95 0.27
N GLU A 686 -13.11 7.95 1.18
CA GLU A 686 -14.23 7.06 1.48
C GLU A 686 -14.34 6.69 2.98
N THR A 687 -15.52 6.26 3.42
CA THR A 687 -15.68 5.51 4.67
C THR A 687 -15.18 4.09 4.44
N GLY A 688 -14.08 3.70 5.07
CA GLY A 688 -13.41 2.45 4.76
C GLY A 688 -12.52 1.90 5.88
N TRP A 689 -11.62 1.00 5.51
CA TRP A 689 -10.74 0.28 6.43
C TRP A 689 -9.52 1.06 6.90
N THR A 690 -9.18 2.16 6.22
CA THR A 690 -7.92 2.89 6.43
C THR A 690 -7.81 3.56 7.78
N ILE A 691 -6.58 3.84 8.19
CA ILE A 691 -6.26 4.63 9.40
C ILE A 691 -5.71 6.02 9.06
N ILE A 692 -5.32 6.23 7.81
CA ILE A 692 -5.00 7.54 7.22
C ILE A 692 -5.89 7.69 5.98
N ASP A 693 -6.60 8.81 5.90
CA ASP A 693 -7.52 9.07 4.79
C ASP A 693 -6.81 9.62 3.54
N TYR A 694 -7.56 9.76 2.44
CA TYR A 694 -7.05 10.22 1.15
C TYR A 694 -6.33 11.59 1.23
N TYR A 695 -6.78 12.49 2.10
CA TYR A 695 -6.15 13.80 2.28
C TYR A 695 -5.01 13.78 3.31
N LEU A 696 -4.50 12.60 3.62
CA LEU A 696 -3.38 12.33 4.53
C LEU A 696 -3.67 12.75 5.98
N THR A 697 -4.93 12.75 6.39
CA THR A 697 -5.36 13.03 7.76
C THR A 697 -5.38 11.74 8.56
N ARG A 698 -4.80 11.76 9.77
CA ARG A 698 -4.89 10.64 10.71
C ARG A 698 -6.34 10.47 11.17
N LYS A 699 -6.92 9.29 10.94
CA LYS A 699 -8.23 8.94 11.48
C LYS A 699 -8.12 8.66 12.97
N VAL A 700 -9.25 8.61 13.66
CA VAL A 700 -9.32 8.27 15.11
C VAL A 700 -8.58 6.95 15.40
N SER A 701 -8.77 5.95 14.57
CA SER A 701 -8.18 4.61 14.70
C SER A 701 -6.65 4.58 14.64
N PHE A 702 -6.00 5.56 14.01
CA PHE A 702 -4.53 5.66 13.94
C PHE A 702 -3.89 5.64 15.34
N TYR A 703 -4.45 6.40 16.28
CA TYR A 703 -3.88 6.51 17.64
C TYR A 703 -4.04 5.24 18.46
N PHE A 704 -5.13 4.51 18.27
CA PHE A 704 -5.33 3.23 18.92
C PHE A 704 -4.32 2.19 18.46
N LEU A 705 -4.11 2.09 17.14
CA LEU A 705 -3.15 1.15 16.57
C LEU A 705 -1.72 1.55 16.94
N LYS A 706 -1.38 2.85 16.93
CA LYS A 706 -0.08 3.35 17.37
C LYS A 706 0.24 2.87 18.78
N ARG A 707 -0.69 3.01 19.75
CA ARG A 707 -0.51 2.51 21.12
C ARG A 707 -0.40 1.00 21.20
N ALA A 708 -1.20 0.28 20.40
CA ALA A 708 -1.14 -1.18 20.35
C ALA A 708 0.20 -1.70 19.80
N PHE A 709 0.84 -0.95 18.90
CA PHE A 709 2.11 -1.27 18.28
C PHE A 709 3.35 -0.68 18.95
N ASP A 710 3.19 0.00 20.08
CA ASP A 710 4.34 0.56 20.81
C ASP A 710 5.42 -0.50 21.05
N THR A 711 6.69 -0.11 20.93
CA THR A 711 7.85 -0.98 21.11
C THR A 711 8.04 -1.48 22.53
N LYS A 712 7.52 -0.73 23.51
CA LYS A 712 7.42 -1.09 24.93
C LYS A 712 5.96 -1.19 25.31
N LYS A 713 5.45 -2.39 25.50
CA LYS A 713 4.01 -2.56 25.71
C LYS A 713 3.71 -3.42 26.93
N LEU A 714 2.73 -2.97 27.74
CA LEU A 714 2.05 -3.77 28.75
C LEU A 714 0.70 -4.22 28.20
N ILE A 715 0.39 -5.50 28.40
CA ILE A 715 -0.93 -6.07 28.12
C ILE A 715 -1.40 -6.83 29.36
N ILE A 716 -2.63 -6.61 29.78
CA ILE A 716 -3.25 -7.37 30.88
C ILE A 716 -4.60 -7.92 30.43
N ARG A 717 -4.82 -9.19 30.68
CA ARG A 717 -6.07 -9.89 30.33
C ARG A 717 -6.60 -10.62 31.55
N LYS A 718 -7.92 -10.59 31.76
CA LYS A 718 -8.57 -11.44 32.76
C LYS A 718 -8.30 -12.92 32.41
N ALA A 719 -8.08 -13.72 33.45
CA ALA A 719 -7.86 -15.15 33.35
C ALA A 719 -8.50 -15.86 34.55
N ASP A 720 -8.67 -17.17 34.46
CA ASP A 720 -9.19 -17.96 35.57
C ASP A 720 -8.33 -17.77 36.83
N GLY A 721 -8.96 -17.28 37.91
CA GLY A 721 -8.28 -17.03 39.18
C GLY A 721 -7.41 -15.76 39.23
N GLY A 722 -7.54 -14.82 38.25
CA GLY A 722 -6.80 -13.57 38.31
C GLY A 722 -6.61 -12.88 36.96
N ALA A 723 -5.36 -12.53 36.65
CA ALA A 723 -5.00 -11.87 35.40
C ALA A 723 -3.66 -12.38 34.85
N VAL A 724 -3.52 -12.34 33.53
CA VAL A 724 -2.25 -12.57 32.83
C VAL A 724 -1.68 -11.23 32.38
N VAL A 725 -0.42 -10.99 32.74
CA VAL A 725 0.33 -9.79 32.34
C VAL A 725 1.40 -10.18 31.35
N THR A 726 1.45 -9.46 30.24
CA THR A 726 2.50 -9.57 29.21
C THR A 726 3.28 -8.26 29.16
N VAL A 727 4.61 -8.35 29.23
CA VAL A 727 5.54 -7.21 29.11
C VAL A 727 6.39 -7.42 27.87
N ILE A 728 6.31 -6.51 26.92
CA ILE A 728 6.99 -6.58 25.63
C ILE A 728 8.11 -5.54 25.58
N ASN A 729 9.29 -5.96 25.12
CA ASN A 729 10.43 -5.11 24.81
C ASN A 729 10.93 -5.44 23.39
N GLU A 730 10.57 -4.64 22.41
CA GLU A 730 11.07 -4.76 21.04
C GLU A 730 12.31 -3.89 20.78
N THR A 731 12.77 -3.15 21.78
CA THR A 731 13.95 -2.27 21.63
C THR A 731 15.26 -3.07 21.62
N PRO A 732 16.37 -2.51 21.06
CA PRO A 732 17.67 -3.17 21.07
C PRO A 732 18.33 -3.21 22.47
N ASP A 733 17.76 -2.55 23.47
CA ASP A 733 18.32 -2.42 24.82
C ASP A 733 17.63 -3.36 25.81
N GLU A 734 18.39 -3.86 26.79
CA GLU A 734 17.82 -4.54 27.96
C GLU A 734 16.98 -3.56 28.80
N LEU A 735 15.75 -3.93 29.09
CA LEU A 735 14.82 -3.13 29.87
C LEU A 735 14.78 -3.62 31.31
N ARG A 736 15.03 -2.72 32.26
CA ARG A 736 14.84 -2.95 33.70
C ARG A 736 13.75 -2.02 34.22
N THR A 737 12.73 -2.60 34.81
CA THR A 737 11.57 -1.84 35.31
C THR A 737 10.94 -2.56 36.49
N THR A 738 10.24 -1.79 37.35
CA THR A 738 9.37 -2.33 38.39
C THR A 738 7.94 -2.18 37.93
N ILE A 739 7.23 -3.31 37.77
CA ILE A 739 5.80 -3.29 37.45
C ILE A 739 4.94 -3.33 38.70
N CYS A 740 3.83 -2.62 38.64
CA CYS A 740 2.79 -2.63 39.65
C CYS A 740 1.49 -3.14 39.02
N VAL A 741 0.97 -4.25 39.55
CA VAL A 741 -0.32 -4.81 39.14
C VAL A 741 -1.31 -4.66 40.26
N GLY A 742 -2.50 -4.17 39.95
CA GLY A 742 -3.53 -3.90 40.96
C GLY A 742 -4.95 -3.99 40.42
N THR A 743 -5.91 -3.62 41.25
CA THR A 743 -7.29 -3.34 40.87
C THR A 743 -7.63 -1.89 41.18
N GLN A 744 -8.48 -1.29 40.34
CA GLN A 744 -8.93 0.10 40.52
C GLN A 744 -10.41 0.20 40.15
N THR A 745 -11.17 1.03 40.89
CA THR A 745 -12.57 1.38 40.56
C THR A 745 -12.62 2.54 39.55
N PHE A 746 -13.70 2.66 38.78
CA PHE A 746 -13.87 3.75 37.81
C PHE A 746 -13.86 5.13 38.43
N ASP A 747 -14.36 5.28 39.68
CA ASP A 747 -14.37 6.53 40.44
C ASP A 747 -13.03 6.82 41.15
N GLY A 748 -12.07 5.90 41.05
CA GLY A 748 -10.78 6.04 41.75
C GLY A 748 -10.82 5.91 43.28
N ALA A 749 -12.00 5.65 43.85
CA ALA A 749 -12.16 5.62 45.32
C ALA A 749 -11.47 4.41 45.97
N HIS A 750 -11.33 3.32 45.22
CA HIS A 750 -10.66 2.13 45.70
C HIS A 750 -9.55 1.71 44.74
N ASN A 751 -8.34 1.53 45.30
CA ASN A 751 -7.15 1.09 44.58
C ASN A 751 -6.43 0.05 45.43
N SER A 752 -6.10 -1.10 44.89
CA SER A 752 -5.34 -2.14 45.61
C SER A 752 -4.15 -2.62 44.77
N VAL A 753 -3.00 -2.76 45.41
CA VAL A 753 -1.81 -3.37 44.82
C VAL A 753 -1.85 -4.87 45.09
N LEU A 754 -1.85 -5.66 44.02
CA LEU A 754 -1.82 -7.14 44.07
C LEU A 754 -0.38 -7.65 43.99
N LEU A 755 0.43 -7.06 43.12
CA LEU A 755 1.83 -7.46 42.91
C LEU A 755 2.70 -6.25 42.56
N THR A 756 3.84 -6.15 43.21
CA THR A 756 4.96 -5.33 42.76
C THR A 756 6.13 -6.23 42.42
N LYS A 757 6.70 -6.14 41.21
CA LYS A 757 7.72 -7.03 40.74
C LYS A 757 8.78 -6.32 39.90
N ASP A 758 10.04 -6.48 40.27
CA ASP A 758 11.15 -6.08 39.44
C ASP A 758 11.35 -7.05 38.30
N LEU A 759 11.48 -6.53 37.08
CA LEU A 759 11.68 -7.31 35.85
C LEU A 759 12.89 -6.83 35.09
N THR A 760 13.57 -7.79 34.48
CA THR A 760 14.56 -7.56 33.45
C THR A 760 14.08 -8.26 32.19
N VAL A 761 13.79 -7.49 31.14
CA VAL A 761 13.31 -8.00 29.85
C VAL A 761 14.43 -7.79 28.83
N ALA A 762 14.94 -8.88 28.27
CA ALA A 762 16.01 -8.85 27.28
C ALA A 762 15.58 -8.04 26.02
N PRO A 763 16.54 -7.56 25.21
CA PRO A 763 16.25 -6.98 23.90
C PRO A 763 15.42 -7.91 23.03
N HIS A 764 14.50 -7.34 22.26
CA HIS A 764 13.65 -8.05 21.28
C HIS A 764 12.96 -9.29 21.88
N SER A 765 12.44 -9.15 23.11
CA SER A 765 11.82 -10.26 23.84
C SER A 765 10.56 -9.81 24.59
N TRP A 766 9.88 -10.76 25.19
CA TRP A 766 8.73 -10.51 26.04
C TRP A 766 8.69 -11.51 27.20
N GLN A 767 7.97 -11.15 28.25
CA GLN A 767 7.70 -12.00 29.40
C GLN A 767 6.22 -12.01 29.72
N GLN A 768 5.71 -13.16 30.15
CA GLN A 768 4.33 -13.32 30.56
C GLN A 768 4.26 -14.06 31.90
N PHE A 769 3.35 -13.65 32.77
CA PHE A 769 3.12 -14.30 34.05
C PHE A 769 1.67 -14.08 34.52
N HIS A 770 1.21 -15.01 35.35
CA HIS A 770 -0.10 -14.97 35.99
C HIS A 770 -0.01 -14.24 37.35
N VAL A 771 -1.06 -13.49 37.70
CA VAL A 771 -1.25 -12.83 38.98
C VAL A 771 -2.52 -13.37 39.60
N ASP A 772 -2.39 -14.13 40.68
CA ASP A 772 -3.53 -14.72 41.39
C ASP A 772 -4.31 -13.61 42.13
N ALA A 773 -5.59 -13.47 41.82
CA ALA A 773 -6.46 -12.47 42.41
C ALA A 773 -7.94 -12.86 42.28
N ALA A 774 -8.75 -12.31 43.17
CA ALA A 774 -10.20 -12.32 42.97
C ALA A 774 -10.59 -11.40 41.82
N GLU A 775 -11.71 -11.70 41.17
CA GLU A 775 -12.33 -10.80 40.17
C GLU A 775 -12.48 -9.37 40.79
N PRO A 776 -12.16 -8.33 40.00
CA PRO A 776 -12.48 -6.95 40.44
C PRO A 776 -13.99 -6.78 40.68
N ALA A 777 -14.36 -5.81 41.51
CA ALA A 777 -15.75 -5.41 41.69
C ALA A 777 -16.40 -5.02 40.34
N ALA A 778 -17.73 -5.03 40.28
CA ALA A 778 -18.45 -4.72 39.03
C ALA A 778 -18.14 -3.33 38.45
N ASP A 779 -17.71 -2.40 39.32
CA ASP A 779 -17.29 -1.04 39.00
C ASP A 779 -15.76 -0.87 38.94
N GLY A 780 -15.01 -1.99 38.84
CA GLY A 780 -13.56 -2.01 38.82
C GLY A 780 -12.93 -2.87 37.72
N TYR A 781 -11.62 -2.75 37.59
CA TYR A 781 -10.82 -3.44 36.60
C TYR A 781 -9.42 -3.78 37.10
N PHE A 782 -8.75 -4.75 36.48
CA PHE A 782 -7.31 -4.93 36.69
C PHE A 782 -6.54 -3.86 35.93
N VAL A 783 -5.46 -3.38 36.54
CA VAL A 783 -4.56 -2.37 35.96
C VAL A 783 -3.11 -2.80 36.17
N VAL A 784 -2.26 -2.48 35.18
CA VAL A 784 -0.81 -2.65 35.28
C VAL A 784 -0.10 -1.38 34.83
N SER A 785 0.88 -0.94 35.59
CA SER A 785 1.71 0.22 35.27
C SER A 785 3.19 -0.08 35.52
N ALA A 786 4.06 0.63 34.79
CA ALA A 786 5.50 0.60 34.98
C ALA A 786 6.11 1.89 34.41
N ASP A 787 7.26 2.30 34.94
CA ASP A 787 7.97 3.48 34.45
C ASP A 787 8.41 3.28 33.00
N GLY A 788 8.09 4.27 32.15
CA GLY A 788 8.42 4.24 30.73
C GLY A 788 7.48 3.39 29.85
N PHE A 789 6.36 2.94 30.40
CA PHE A 789 5.25 2.28 29.70
C PHE A 789 3.97 3.07 29.81
N GLU A 790 3.10 2.88 28.85
CA GLU A 790 1.70 3.29 29.00
C GLU A 790 0.98 2.32 29.94
N THR A 791 0.18 2.86 30.87
CA THR A 791 -0.69 2.07 31.76
C THR A 791 -1.66 1.25 30.94
N ALA A 792 -1.87 -0.03 31.31
CA ALA A 792 -2.80 -0.92 30.65
C ALA A 792 -3.84 -1.48 31.64
N ASP A 793 -5.04 -1.76 31.12
CA ASP A 793 -6.16 -2.30 31.88
C ASP A 793 -6.75 -3.55 31.22
N SER A 794 -7.55 -4.28 32.00
CA SER A 794 -8.24 -5.49 31.57
C SER A 794 -9.62 -5.24 30.95
N LEU A 795 -10.00 -3.98 30.74
CA LEU A 795 -11.27 -3.65 30.11
C LEU A 795 -11.23 -4.01 28.64
N ARG A 796 -12.23 -4.75 28.20
CA ARG A 796 -12.46 -5.03 26.78
C ARG A 796 -13.37 -3.93 26.23
N ALA A 797 -13.45 -3.83 24.92
CA ALA A 797 -14.21 -2.77 24.23
C ALA A 797 -15.75 -2.84 24.40
N TYR A 798 -16.27 -3.49 25.45
CA TYR A 798 -17.71 -3.55 25.78
C TYR A 798 -18.11 -2.40 26.71
N TYR A 799 -17.76 -1.18 26.36
CA TYR A 799 -17.99 0.00 27.22
C TYR A 799 -19.48 0.23 27.55
N ARG A 800 -20.39 -0.22 26.70
CA ARG A 800 -21.84 -0.17 26.96
C ARG A 800 -22.27 -0.99 28.19
N GLU A 801 -21.48 -1.98 28.57
CA GLU A 801 -21.78 -2.88 29.70
C GLU A 801 -21.29 -2.33 31.04
N TYR A 802 -20.48 -1.24 31.04
CA TYR A 802 -19.92 -0.64 32.24
C TYR A 802 -20.70 0.61 32.65
N THR A 803 -20.81 0.82 33.96
CA THR A 803 -21.31 2.09 34.52
C THR A 803 -20.12 2.97 34.88
N ILE A 804 -19.65 3.76 33.92
CA ILE A 804 -18.53 4.66 34.07
C ILE A 804 -19.05 6.01 34.53
N PRO A 805 -18.46 6.62 35.60
CA PRO A 805 -18.84 7.96 36.06
C PRO A 805 -18.64 9.01 34.98
N GLU A 806 -19.36 10.13 35.11
CA GLU A 806 -19.11 11.31 34.25
C GLU A 806 -17.65 11.77 34.40
N SER A 807 -17.01 12.08 33.28
CA SER A 807 -15.61 12.49 33.26
C SER A 807 -15.42 13.87 33.90
N ASP A 808 -14.42 13.97 34.76
CA ASP A 808 -13.92 15.23 35.37
C ASP A 808 -12.60 15.70 34.69
N ALA A 809 -12.31 15.22 33.48
CA ALA A 809 -11.07 15.52 32.78
C ALA A 809 -10.90 17.02 32.51
N VAL A 810 -9.71 17.52 32.77
CA VAL A 810 -9.34 18.93 32.59
C VAL A 810 -7.96 19.07 31.97
N ILE A 811 -7.74 20.18 31.24
CA ILE A 811 -6.39 20.61 30.88
C ILE A 811 -5.77 21.22 32.12
N GLU A 812 -4.74 20.58 32.66
CA GLU A 812 -4.00 21.02 33.85
C GLU A 812 -2.98 22.10 33.50
N SER A 813 -2.26 21.96 32.40
CA SER A 813 -1.29 22.95 31.90
C SER A 813 -1.14 22.93 30.39
N VAL A 814 -0.70 24.08 29.83
CA VAL A 814 -0.29 24.23 28.44
C VAL A 814 1.05 24.95 28.44
N GLU A 815 2.07 24.34 27.91
CA GLU A 815 3.42 24.88 27.77
C GLU A 815 3.81 24.98 26.31
N LYS A 816 4.53 26.04 25.92
CA LYS A 816 5.05 26.19 24.56
C LYS A 816 6.45 25.57 24.47
N ASP A 817 6.66 24.70 23.48
CA ASP A 817 7.94 24.06 23.16
C ASP A 817 8.30 24.28 21.68
N GLY A 818 8.97 25.38 21.41
CA GLY A 818 9.28 25.79 20.04
C GLY A 818 8.02 26.18 19.26
N SER A 819 7.74 25.45 18.17
CA SER A 819 6.50 25.58 17.39
C SER A 819 5.35 24.73 17.91
N ASP A 820 5.59 23.92 18.94
CA ASP A 820 4.65 22.95 19.47
C ASP A 820 4.05 23.42 20.81
N LEU A 821 2.92 22.81 21.18
CA LEU A 821 2.36 22.92 22.51
C LEU A 821 2.47 21.58 23.25
N LEU A 822 2.82 21.62 24.52
CA LEU A 822 2.73 20.49 25.46
C LEU A 822 1.49 20.70 26.30
N VAL A 823 0.48 19.87 26.11
CA VAL A 823 -0.82 19.95 26.81
C VAL A 823 -0.90 18.80 27.79
N THR A 824 -0.93 19.12 29.10
CA THR A 824 -1.12 18.11 30.13
C THR A 824 -2.57 18.06 30.55
N VAL A 825 -3.14 16.85 30.47
CA VAL A 825 -4.53 16.56 30.85
C VAL A 825 -4.55 15.60 32.04
N ARG A 826 -5.55 15.75 32.92
CA ARG A 826 -5.73 14.90 34.10
C ARG A 826 -7.21 14.63 34.34
N ALA A 827 -7.52 13.44 34.87
CA ALA A 827 -8.82 13.09 35.39
C ALA A 827 -8.67 12.38 36.75
N ASN A 828 -9.64 12.53 37.66
CA ASN A 828 -9.69 11.77 38.92
C ASN A 828 -10.64 10.57 38.80
N VAL A 829 -11.43 10.49 37.71
CA VAL A 829 -12.24 9.33 37.37
C VAL A 829 -11.74 8.73 36.06
N PHE A 830 -11.98 7.43 35.86
CA PHE A 830 -11.63 6.76 34.61
C PHE A 830 -12.38 7.39 33.43
N THR A 831 -11.61 7.87 32.46
CA THR A 831 -12.16 8.47 31.23
C THR A 831 -11.67 7.64 30.02
N PRO A 832 -12.55 6.90 29.34
CA PRO A 832 -12.12 5.94 28.31
C PRO A 832 -11.62 6.56 27.01
N PHE A 833 -12.16 7.74 26.62
CA PHE A 833 -11.90 8.38 25.34
C PHE A 833 -11.81 9.90 25.50
N ALA A 834 -10.70 10.35 26.09
CA ALA A 834 -10.36 11.76 26.11
C ALA A 834 -9.64 12.14 24.81
N TYR A 835 -9.99 13.26 24.19
CA TYR A 835 -9.31 13.74 23.00
C TYR A 835 -9.21 15.26 22.96
N LEU A 836 -8.15 15.70 22.29
CA LEU A 836 -7.86 17.11 22.06
C LEU A 836 -8.22 17.45 20.61
N MET A 837 -8.84 18.62 20.40
CA MET A 837 -9.18 19.11 19.08
C MET A 837 -8.97 20.62 19.00
N THR A 838 -8.36 21.07 17.92
CA THR A 838 -8.28 22.47 17.48
C THR A 838 -9.37 22.75 16.43
N SER A 839 -9.44 23.96 15.95
CA SER A 839 -10.32 24.33 14.83
C SER A 839 -9.97 23.59 13.52
N ASP A 840 -8.71 23.12 13.38
CA ASP A 840 -8.25 22.26 12.29
C ASP A 840 -8.01 20.84 12.79
N ASP A 841 -8.82 19.87 12.37
CA ASP A 841 -8.74 18.46 12.77
C ASP A 841 -7.58 17.71 12.08
N ARG A 842 -6.82 18.39 11.21
CA ARG A 842 -5.60 17.86 10.59
C ARG A 842 -4.33 18.10 11.40
N VAL A 843 -4.45 18.81 12.53
CA VAL A 843 -3.32 19.02 13.46
C VAL A 843 -2.84 17.68 14.00
N HIS A 844 -1.53 17.51 14.08
CA HIS A 844 -0.92 16.29 14.58
C HIS A 844 -0.72 16.33 16.07
N TYR A 845 -1.10 15.24 16.72
CA TYR A 845 -0.92 15.00 18.14
C TYR A 845 0.05 13.83 18.35
N SER A 846 0.88 13.90 19.38
CA SER A 846 1.72 12.75 19.76
C SER A 846 0.89 11.53 20.16
N ASP A 847 -0.28 11.77 20.77
CA ASP A 847 -1.33 10.80 21.05
C ASP A 847 -2.69 11.50 21.10
N ASN A 848 -3.79 10.77 20.85
CA ASN A 848 -5.15 11.29 20.94
C ASN A 848 -6.15 10.14 21.18
N TYR A 849 -7.39 10.44 21.54
CA TYR A 849 -8.42 9.45 21.86
C TYR A 849 -7.92 8.40 22.87
N PHE A 850 -7.31 8.86 23.94
CA PHE A 850 -6.61 8.06 24.96
C PHE A 850 -7.47 7.83 26.21
N LYS A 851 -7.07 6.84 27.00
CA LYS A 851 -7.62 6.61 28.32
C LYS A 851 -6.92 7.54 29.34
N LEU A 852 -7.69 8.04 30.32
CA LEU A 852 -7.15 8.66 31.52
C LEU A 852 -7.55 7.80 32.71
N TYR A 853 -6.57 7.37 33.47
CA TYR A 853 -6.77 6.61 34.71
C TYR A 853 -6.87 7.55 35.91
N PRO A 854 -7.67 7.20 36.96
CA PRO A 854 -7.87 8.05 38.09
C PRO A 854 -6.56 8.54 38.72
N GLY A 855 -6.36 9.86 38.75
CA GLY A 855 -5.18 10.53 39.32
C GLY A 855 -3.96 10.58 38.41
N GLU A 856 -3.98 9.94 37.25
CA GLU A 856 -2.89 9.98 36.25
C GLU A 856 -2.98 11.24 35.39
N ALA A 857 -1.83 11.84 35.08
CA ALA A 857 -1.72 12.94 34.13
C ALA A 857 -1.04 12.46 32.86
N LYS A 858 -1.51 12.93 31.71
CA LYS A 858 -0.93 12.61 30.38
C LYS A 858 -0.56 13.89 29.64
N THR A 859 0.67 14.00 29.19
CA THR A 859 1.14 15.14 28.38
C THR A 859 1.15 14.80 26.91
N ILE A 860 0.45 15.59 26.11
CA ILE A 860 0.30 15.44 24.67
C ILE A 860 1.02 16.58 23.97
N ARG A 861 1.92 16.25 23.03
CA ARG A 861 2.51 17.22 22.12
C ARG A 861 1.53 17.49 20.98
N VAL A 862 1.26 18.77 20.73
CA VAL A 862 0.47 19.27 19.61
C VAL A 862 1.46 19.94 18.66
N GLU A 863 1.68 19.34 17.51
CA GLU A 863 2.77 19.69 16.59
C GLU A 863 2.44 20.91 15.74
N ASN A 864 3.38 21.85 15.62
CA ASN A 864 3.29 23.04 14.78
C ASN A 864 1.96 23.82 14.94
N CYS A 865 1.52 24.03 16.17
CA CYS A 865 0.23 24.63 16.48
C CYS A 865 0.37 25.70 17.56
N ASP A 866 -0.24 26.86 17.34
CA ASP A 866 -0.34 27.93 18.34
C ASP A 866 -1.72 28.00 19.02
N GLU A 867 -2.72 27.28 18.48
CA GLU A 867 -4.07 27.21 19.04
C GLU A 867 -4.10 26.23 20.20
N ILE A 868 -4.57 26.68 21.38
CA ILE A 868 -4.79 25.80 22.51
C ILE A 868 -5.97 24.89 22.21
N PRO A 869 -5.79 23.56 22.17
CA PRO A 869 -6.88 22.66 21.83
C PRO A 869 -7.92 22.61 22.94
N THR A 870 -9.15 22.32 22.55
CA THR A 870 -10.22 21.98 23.48
C THR A 870 -10.15 20.50 23.83
N LEU A 871 -10.33 20.18 25.12
CA LEU A 871 -10.46 18.81 25.60
C LEU A 871 -11.92 18.36 25.53
N TYR A 872 -12.12 17.22 24.89
CA TYR A 872 -13.42 16.55 24.79
C TYR A 872 -13.34 15.14 25.38
N THR A 873 -14.49 14.64 25.80
CA THR A 873 -14.70 13.23 26.15
C THR A 873 -15.88 12.70 25.33
N ALA A 874 -15.96 11.38 25.10
CA ALA A 874 -17.07 10.81 24.34
C ALA A 874 -18.45 11.17 24.92
N ALA A 875 -18.55 11.34 26.25
CA ALA A 875 -19.79 11.74 26.92
C ALA A 875 -20.23 13.19 26.66
N THR A 876 -19.29 14.08 26.30
CA THR A 876 -19.58 15.52 26.08
C THR A 876 -20.12 15.82 24.69
N MET A 877 -20.09 14.89 23.76
CA MET A 877 -20.59 15.07 22.39
C MET A 877 -22.11 14.97 22.26
N HIS A 878 -22.80 14.56 23.32
CA HIS A 878 -24.27 14.41 23.34
C HIS A 878 -24.97 15.53 24.15
N ALA A 879 -24.25 16.55 24.60
CA ALA A 879 -24.79 17.68 25.31
C ALA A 879 -25.22 18.84 24.40
#